data_c805aebf039b12f5be6391e08c65b5e0
#
_entry.id   c805aebf039b12f5be6391e08c65b5e0
#
_cell.length_a   1.000
_cell.length_b   1.000
_cell.length_c   1.000
_cell.angle_alpha   90.00
_cell.angle_beta   90.00
_cell.angle_gamma   90.00
#
_symmetry.space_group_name_H-M   'P 1'
#
loop_
_entity.id
_entity.type
_entity.pdbx_description
1 polymer ?
#
loop_
_entity_poly.entity_id
_entity_poly.type
_entity_poly.pdbx_seq_one_letter_code
_entity_poly.pdbx_strand_id
1 'polypeptide(L)'
;MSTDELRDPNEVIEEYEQRLDDVLAEVDEPVPGTGEEPVVSLDLPNLSLNRRDFMKAGAAAGAMGALAGCSDMAPGGGGGGGGASGSAPDHRVAPGEHDEYYGFWSGGHSGELRIVGIPSMRELTRIPVFNTDCATGYGYTDGSKELLEEGGDYTWGDNHHPNLSETDGDYDGEYLYVNDKANGRIARVNLTYFETDAITDVPNMQAVHGCCVLSPDTKYVLGNGEFRAPLPNDGRDLDDPDAYTSLFVAVDPESMETQWQVKVDGNLDIVDSGKEGRWAIASAYNSEEATTISGMTKDDRDDVKAFDIPAIEQAVENGDYEEVNGVPVVDGTKESPLNSGDRPVVKYIPTPKSPHCVEVGPNGDYAFVAGKLSPTVTMIDIGALSESSDPSEVVAGRPKVGLGPLHTTFDGNGHAYTSLFIDSQVAKWDIQAAVDAEPGSEDPVLEKQDVHYNPGHIQALEAMSTDPDGEWLVCLNKLSKDRFLPVGPTMPDNDQLIHIGQGETSMELVADHPAYPEPHDCVFAHRDKIDARKVYDPADYDEEFVEEGETGVERTGENSVHVRMITKRSEYGLPDFTVQEGDEVTLTATNIESVQDIVHGVAIPEHDINFGVPPQDTEEVTFTADEPGVYWIYCTFFCSALHLEMRSRMLVEPA
;
A
#
# COMPACT_ATOMS: atom_id res chain seq x y z
N MET A 1 27.44 45.48 -29.36
CA MET A 1 27.81 44.11 -29.16
C MET A 1 27.02 43.30 -30.16
N SER A 2 27.72 42.64 -31.04
CA SER A 2 27.25 42.02 -32.30
C SER A 2 26.18 40.96 -32.05
N THR A 3 25.19 40.96 -32.89
CA THR A 3 24.24 39.85 -33.07
C THR A 3 24.99 38.72 -33.74
N ASP A 4 25.54 37.80 -32.94
CA ASP A 4 26.07 36.54 -33.45
C ASP A 4 24.90 35.70 -34.00
N GLU A 5 25.09 35.24 -35.20
CA GLU A 5 24.20 34.44 -36.03
C GLU A 5 23.71 33.20 -35.24
N LEU A 6 22.44 33.16 -34.97
CA LEU A 6 21.77 31.95 -34.49
C LEU A 6 21.74 30.95 -35.65
N ARG A 7 22.41 29.81 -35.51
CA ARG A 7 22.32 28.69 -36.47
C ARG A 7 20.87 28.25 -36.63
N ASP A 8 20.48 27.88 -37.82
CA ASP A 8 19.16 27.36 -38.13
C ASP A 8 18.92 26.08 -37.27
N PRO A 9 17.81 25.98 -36.51
CA PRO A 9 17.51 24.80 -35.71
C PRO A 9 17.51 23.49 -36.53
N ASN A 10 17.14 23.54 -37.78
CA ASN A 10 17.14 22.36 -38.66
C ASN A 10 18.56 21.90 -39.03
N GLU A 11 19.50 22.82 -39.23
CA GLU A 11 20.92 22.48 -39.46
C GLU A 11 21.55 21.82 -38.22
N VAL A 12 21.11 22.23 -37.01
CA VAL A 12 21.60 21.64 -35.76
C VAL A 12 21.03 20.22 -35.58
N ILE A 13 19.78 19.98 -35.96
CA ILE A 13 19.14 18.67 -35.89
C ILE A 13 19.80 17.71 -36.90
N GLU A 14 20.00 18.13 -38.14
CA GLU A 14 20.66 17.30 -39.15
C GLU A 14 22.10 16.94 -38.75
N GLU A 15 22.87 17.87 -38.16
CA GLU A 15 24.22 17.59 -37.66
C GLU A 15 24.19 16.60 -36.48
N TYR A 16 23.13 16.63 -35.69
CA TYR A 16 22.95 15.71 -34.53
C TYR A 16 22.56 14.29 -34.97
N GLU A 17 21.66 14.18 -35.95
CA GLU A 17 21.27 12.89 -36.54
C GLU A 17 22.46 12.23 -37.25
N GLN A 18 23.27 12.99 -37.96
CA GLN A 18 24.47 12.48 -38.64
C GLN A 18 25.53 11.97 -37.64
N ARG A 19 25.72 12.66 -36.50
CA ARG A 19 26.65 12.23 -35.44
C ARG A 19 26.13 11.00 -34.68
N LEU A 20 24.82 10.87 -34.55
CA LEU A 20 24.20 9.70 -33.91
C LEU A 20 24.40 8.45 -34.80
N ASP A 21 24.19 8.60 -36.11
CA ASP A 21 24.42 7.54 -37.08
C ASP A 21 25.90 7.12 -37.14
N ASP A 22 26.84 8.07 -37.06
CA ASP A 22 28.28 7.80 -37.01
C ASP A 22 28.67 7.04 -35.73
N VAL A 23 28.10 7.39 -34.56
CA VAL A 23 28.33 6.69 -33.28
C VAL A 23 27.74 5.30 -33.31
N LEU A 24 26.53 5.14 -33.86
CA LEU A 24 25.89 3.82 -33.97
C LEU A 24 26.65 2.89 -34.91
N ALA A 25 27.28 3.44 -35.99
CA ALA A 25 28.11 2.66 -36.89
C ALA A 25 29.44 2.20 -36.26
N GLU A 26 29.98 2.96 -35.29
CA GLU A 26 31.20 2.57 -34.54
C GLU A 26 30.91 1.48 -33.48
N VAL A 27 29.64 1.37 -33.00
CA VAL A 27 29.25 0.37 -31.99
C VAL A 27 29.04 -1.04 -32.57
N ASP A 28 28.82 -1.16 -33.88
CA ASP A 28 28.60 -2.45 -34.56
C ASP A 28 29.90 -3.21 -34.91
N GLU A 29 31.10 -2.67 -34.64
CA GLU A 29 32.35 -3.42 -34.81
C GLU A 29 32.77 -4.12 -33.49
N PRO A 30 32.88 -5.46 -33.47
CA PRO A 30 33.31 -6.19 -32.27
C PRO A 30 34.77 -5.91 -31.94
N VAL A 31 35.04 -5.42 -30.73
CA VAL A 31 36.41 -5.20 -30.24
C VAL A 31 37.13 -6.55 -30.06
N PRO A 32 38.25 -6.81 -30.75
CA PRO A 32 38.94 -8.09 -30.66
C PRO A 32 39.66 -8.21 -29.30
N GLY A 33 39.21 -9.12 -28.45
CA GLY A 33 40.04 -9.73 -27.41
C GLY A 33 39.83 -9.30 -25.97
N THR A 34 38.81 -8.54 -25.61
CA THR A 34 38.45 -8.29 -24.21
C THR A 34 36.97 -8.59 -23.99
N GLY A 35 36.62 -9.46 -23.08
CA GLY A 35 35.24 -9.85 -22.79
C GLY A 35 34.46 -8.79 -21.96
N GLU A 36 34.69 -7.50 -22.19
CA GLU A 36 34.01 -6.40 -21.53
C GLU A 36 33.14 -5.65 -22.54
N GLU A 37 31.91 -5.36 -22.18
CA GLU A 37 31.02 -4.51 -22.98
C GLU A 37 31.54 -3.07 -23.07
N PRO A 38 31.44 -2.39 -24.24
CA PRO A 38 31.94 -1.03 -24.41
C PRO A 38 31.13 -0.03 -23.59
N VAL A 39 31.79 0.68 -22.67
CA VAL A 39 31.22 1.86 -22.01
C VAL A 39 31.44 3.08 -22.90
N VAL A 40 30.39 3.55 -23.55
CA VAL A 40 30.43 4.80 -24.36
C VAL A 40 30.20 5.98 -23.42
N SER A 41 31.24 6.79 -23.18
CA SER A 41 31.09 8.10 -22.54
C SER A 41 30.88 9.18 -23.58
N LEU A 42 29.68 9.73 -23.66
CA LEU A 42 29.38 10.89 -24.50
C LEU A 42 29.77 12.19 -23.77
N ASP A 43 30.89 12.81 -24.20
CA ASP A 43 31.23 14.20 -23.85
C ASP A 43 30.37 15.15 -24.70
N LEU A 44 29.24 15.60 -24.14
CA LEU A 44 28.41 16.62 -24.80
C LEU A 44 29.00 18.02 -24.54
N PRO A 45 29.26 18.82 -25.60
CA PRO A 45 29.63 20.21 -25.40
C PRO A 45 28.50 21.02 -24.80
N ASN A 46 28.80 21.88 -23.84
CA ASN A 46 27.86 22.77 -23.15
C ASN A 46 27.00 23.59 -24.13
N LEU A 47 25.78 23.12 -24.38
CA LEU A 47 24.74 23.90 -25.06
C LEU A 47 24.02 24.73 -24.02
N SER A 48 24.37 25.99 -23.84
CA SER A 48 23.62 26.94 -23.05
C SER A 48 22.44 27.50 -23.87
N LEU A 49 21.33 26.78 -23.91
CA LEU A 49 20.07 27.35 -24.38
C LEU A 49 19.52 28.27 -23.30
N ASN A 50 19.21 29.52 -23.63
CA ASN A 50 18.56 30.41 -22.70
C ASN A 50 17.06 30.02 -22.55
N ARG A 51 16.49 30.33 -21.40
CA ARG A 51 15.11 29.97 -21.00
C ARG A 51 14.03 30.39 -22.02
N ARG A 52 14.34 31.41 -22.84
CA ARG A 52 13.41 31.99 -23.80
C ARG A 52 13.38 31.18 -25.12
N ASP A 53 14.48 30.56 -25.49
CA ASP A 53 14.58 29.72 -26.69
C ASP A 53 14.01 28.32 -26.45
N PHE A 54 14.15 27.80 -25.22
CA PHE A 54 13.49 26.58 -24.78
C PHE A 54 11.94 26.73 -24.78
N MET A 55 11.42 27.88 -24.34
CA MET A 55 9.97 28.16 -24.35
C MET A 55 9.41 28.31 -25.77
N LYS A 56 10.19 28.78 -26.72
CA LYS A 56 9.78 28.90 -28.14
C LYS A 56 9.74 27.53 -28.85
N ALA A 57 10.67 26.65 -28.56
CA ALA A 57 10.69 25.29 -29.10
C ALA A 57 9.50 24.47 -28.55
N GLY A 58 9.17 24.60 -27.27
CA GLY A 58 8.02 23.97 -26.67
C GLY A 58 6.67 24.47 -27.18
N ALA A 59 6.57 25.78 -27.50
CA ALA A 59 5.37 26.38 -28.09
C ALA A 59 5.16 25.96 -29.58
N ALA A 60 6.23 25.72 -30.34
CA ALA A 60 6.12 25.23 -31.70
C ALA A 60 5.71 23.76 -31.79
N ALA A 61 6.18 22.92 -30.88
CA ALA A 61 5.72 21.52 -30.77
C ALA A 61 4.28 21.39 -30.29
N GLY A 62 3.85 22.25 -29.34
CA GLY A 62 2.46 22.32 -28.89
C GLY A 62 1.47 22.82 -29.95
N ALA A 63 1.92 23.72 -30.85
CA ALA A 63 1.06 24.24 -31.90
C ALA A 63 0.83 23.24 -33.07
N MET A 64 1.76 22.34 -33.33
CA MET A 64 1.56 21.29 -34.34
C MET A 64 0.68 20.15 -33.86
N GLY A 65 0.69 19.83 -32.56
CA GLY A 65 -0.24 18.87 -31.97
C GLY A 65 -1.69 19.36 -31.92
N ALA A 66 -1.91 20.67 -31.72
CA ALA A 66 -3.24 21.27 -31.69
C ALA A 66 -3.90 21.45 -33.05
N LEU A 67 -3.14 21.43 -34.16
CA LEU A 67 -3.68 21.55 -35.53
C LEU A 67 -4.04 20.19 -36.17
N ALA A 68 -3.62 19.07 -35.60
CA ALA A 68 -3.99 17.73 -36.07
C ALA A 68 -5.34 17.23 -35.49
N GLY A 69 -5.89 17.88 -34.46
CA GLY A 69 -7.11 17.48 -33.77
C GLY A 69 -8.43 18.19 -34.19
N CYS A 70 -8.39 19.13 -35.15
CA CYS A 70 -9.58 19.91 -35.54
C CYS A 70 -9.89 19.85 -37.04
N SER A 71 -9.99 18.67 -37.63
CA SER A 71 -10.61 18.54 -38.95
C SER A 71 -11.37 17.23 -39.01
N ASP A 72 -12.62 17.24 -38.55
CA ASP A 72 -13.72 16.46 -39.13
C ASP A 72 -15.03 16.80 -38.41
N MET A 73 -15.59 17.94 -38.75
CA MET A 73 -17.01 18.20 -38.65
C MET A 73 -17.52 18.63 -39.99
N ALA A 74 -17.95 17.70 -40.80
CA ALA A 74 -18.88 17.94 -41.91
C ALA A 74 -19.91 16.82 -41.95
N PRO A 75 -21.21 17.13 -42.09
CA PRO A 75 -22.28 16.15 -41.98
C PRO A 75 -22.57 15.51 -43.33
N GLY A 76 -22.75 14.19 -43.33
CA GLY A 76 -23.46 13.58 -44.45
C GLY A 76 -23.05 12.18 -44.86
N GLY A 77 -23.84 11.18 -44.51
CA GLY A 77 -24.28 10.15 -45.44
C GLY A 77 -23.65 8.78 -45.36
N GLY A 78 -24.20 7.91 -44.61
CA GLY A 78 -24.66 6.60 -45.11
C GLY A 78 -23.71 5.43 -45.16
N GLY A 79 -23.93 4.41 -44.32
CA GLY A 79 -23.81 3.03 -44.76
C GLY A 79 -22.99 2.07 -43.87
N GLY A 80 -23.63 1.42 -42.91
CA GLY A 80 -23.56 -0.02 -42.69
C GLY A 80 -22.29 -0.63 -42.06
N GLY A 81 -22.44 -1.03 -40.81
CA GLY A 81 -21.56 -1.96 -40.15
C GLY A 81 -21.76 -1.88 -38.64
N GLY A 82 -22.70 -2.66 -38.09
CA GLY A 82 -23.01 -2.63 -36.67
C GLY A 82 -21.87 -3.26 -35.85
N GLY A 83 -21.24 -2.49 -35.04
CA GLY A 83 -20.58 -2.84 -33.82
C GLY A 83 -21.01 -1.76 -32.84
N ALA A 84 -21.76 -2.12 -31.82
CA ALA A 84 -22.06 -1.22 -30.73
C ALA A 84 -20.76 -1.02 -29.93
N SER A 85 -19.98 -0.01 -30.32
CA SER A 85 -19.00 0.59 -29.42
C SER A 85 -19.78 1.46 -28.44
N GLY A 86 -20.26 0.89 -27.33
CA GLY A 86 -20.56 1.69 -26.17
C GLY A 86 -19.25 2.39 -25.80
N SER A 87 -19.23 3.72 -25.76
CA SER A 87 -18.13 4.42 -25.13
C SER A 87 -18.08 4.03 -23.67
N ALA A 88 -16.88 3.81 -23.13
CA ALA A 88 -16.69 3.61 -21.70
C ALA A 88 -17.42 4.69 -20.91
N PRO A 89 -17.92 4.37 -19.70
CA PRO A 89 -18.54 5.35 -18.82
C PRO A 89 -17.60 6.52 -18.58
N ASP A 90 -18.21 7.70 -18.33
CA ASP A 90 -17.44 8.88 -17.99
C ASP A 90 -16.87 8.70 -16.56
N HIS A 91 -15.56 8.56 -16.44
CA HIS A 91 -14.83 8.42 -15.17
C HIS A 91 -14.70 9.75 -14.40
N ARG A 92 -15.24 10.85 -14.94
CA ARG A 92 -15.13 12.17 -14.30
C ARG A 92 -16.23 12.35 -13.27
N VAL A 93 -15.82 12.78 -12.08
CA VAL A 93 -16.73 13.20 -11.02
C VAL A 93 -16.83 14.72 -11.01
N ALA A 94 -18.05 15.26 -11.10
CA ALA A 94 -18.29 16.70 -11.18
C ALA A 94 -17.94 17.43 -9.86
N PRO A 95 -17.62 18.74 -9.91
CA PRO A 95 -17.39 19.51 -8.70
C PRO A 95 -18.60 19.48 -7.76
N GLY A 96 -18.38 19.08 -6.51
CA GLY A 96 -19.43 18.95 -5.49
C GLY A 96 -20.05 17.55 -5.43
N GLU A 97 -19.68 16.66 -6.32
CA GLU A 97 -20.04 15.25 -6.27
C GLU A 97 -18.87 14.42 -5.73
N HIS A 98 -19.17 13.21 -5.29
CA HIS A 98 -18.21 12.29 -4.66
C HIS A 98 -17.98 11.08 -5.57
N ASP A 99 -16.77 10.52 -5.47
CA ASP A 99 -16.47 9.22 -6.03
C ASP A 99 -17.32 8.13 -5.36
N GLU A 100 -17.59 7.07 -6.07
CA GLU A 100 -18.43 5.96 -5.63
C GLU A 100 -17.68 5.02 -4.69
N TYR A 101 -16.37 4.84 -4.95
CA TYR A 101 -15.49 3.98 -4.17
C TYR A 101 -14.33 4.75 -3.56
N TYR A 102 -13.94 4.33 -2.37
CA TYR A 102 -12.63 4.59 -1.82
C TYR A 102 -11.68 3.44 -2.19
N GLY A 103 -10.56 3.79 -2.81
CA GLY A 103 -9.45 2.88 -3.00
C GLY A 103 -8.32 3.23 -2.04
N PHE A 104 -7.74 2.20 -1.43
CA PHE A 104 -6.66 2.33 -0.45
C PHE A 104 -5.39 1.80 -1.08
N TRP A 105 -4.49 2.71 -1.50
CA TRP A 105 -3.20 2.37 -2.08
C TRP A 105 -2.13 2.27 -1.01
N SER A 106 -1.41 1.17 -0.96
CA SER A 106 -0.15 1.12 -0.23
C SER A 106 0.94 1.88 -0.99
N GLY A 107 1.68 2.72 -0.27
CA GLY A 107 2.69 3.59 -0.84
C GLY A 107 4.10 2.97 -0.93
N GLY A 108 4.24 1.66 -0.70
CA GLY A 108 5.56 1.01 -0.67
C GLY A 108 6.51 1.73 0.27
N HIS A 109 7.66 2.16 -0.23
CA HIS A 109 8.72 2.79 0.57
C HIS A 109 8.33 4.10 1.25
N SER A 110 7.17 4.70 0.96
CA SER A 110 6.72 5.89 1.69
C SER A 110 6.12 5.57 3.05
N GLY A 111 5.72 4.32 3.28
CA GLY A 111 5.13 3.86 4.53
C GLY A 111 3.75 4.46 4.83
N GLU A 112 3.08 5.07 3.83
CA GLU A 112 1.76 5.70 3.95
C GLU A 112 0.70 4.94 3.15
N LEU A 113 -0.56 5.11 3.49
CA LEU A 113 -1.69 4.76 2.65
C LEU A 113 -2.22 6.01 1.96
N ARG A 114 -2.70 5.86 0.73
CA ARG A 114 -3.38 6.91 -0.01
C ARG A 114 -4.79 6.50 -0.30
N ILE A 115 -5.72 7.42 -0.08
CA ILE A 115 -7.11 7.22 -0.43
C ILE A 115 -7.35 7.89 -1.77
N VAL A 116 -7.71 7.08 -2.75
CA VAL A 116 -7.99 7.51 -4.12
C VAL A 116 -9.45 7.23 -4.44
N GLY A 117 -10.14 8.26 -4.93
CA GLY A 117 -11.53 8.12 -5.34
C GLY A 117 -11.64 7.43 -6.70
N ILE A 118 -12.49 6.43 -6.81
CA ILE A 118 -12.82 5.77 -8.07
C ILE A 118 -14.28 6.08 -8.43
N PRO A 119 -14.55 6.48 -9.71
CA PRO A 119 -13.69 6.33 -10.88
C PRO A 119 -12.78 7.52 -11.23
N SER A 120 -12.79 8.62 -10.47
CA SER A 120 -12.06 9.85 -10.88
C SER A 120 -10.53 9.74 -10.81
N MET A 121 -9.98 8.75 -10.12
CA MET A 121 -8.55 8.60 -9.82
C MET A 121 -7.96 9.79 -9.04
N ARG A 122 -8.79 10.53 -8.28
CA ARG A 122 -8.31 11.64 -7.44
C ARG A 122 -7.74 11.12 -6.13
N GLU A 123 -6.54 11.54 -5.79
CA GLU A 123 -6.06 11.38 -4.41
C GLU A 123 -6.88 12.29 -3.49
N LEU A 124 -7.57 11.70 -2.52
CA LEU A 124 -8.49 12.38 -1.60
C LEU A 124 -7.78 12.79 -0.32
N THR A 125 -7.02 11.87 0.26
CA THR A 125 -6.22 12.09 1.48
C THR A 125 -5.11 11.05 1.58
N ARG A 126 -4.24 11.22 2.58
CA ARG A 126 -3.18 10.28 2.96
C ARG A 126 -3.31 9.93 4.42
N ILE A 127 -3.02 8.69 4.73
CA ILE A 127 -2.97 8.18 6.09
C ILE A 127 -1.51 7.79 6.35
N PRO A 128 -0.78 8.48 7.22
CA PRO A 128 0.54 8.03 7.65
C PRO A 128 0.39 6.75 8.48
N VAL A 129 1.24 5.76 8.21
CA VAL A 129 1.19 4.45 8.88
C VAL A 129 2.55 4.14 9.49
N PHE A 130 3.56 3.84 8.66
CA PHE A 130 4.92 3.53 9.08
C PHE A 130 5.90 4.66 8.74
N ASN A 131 5.44 5.88 8.72
CA ASN A 131 6.23 7.07 8.40
C ASN A 131 5.85 8.20 9.34
N THR A 132 6.59 9.29 9.30
CA THR A 132 6.21 10.53 9.95
C THR A 132 5.64 11.51 8.93
N ASP A 133 4.60 12.24 9.31
CA ASP A 133 4.00 13.28 8.48
C ASP A 133 3.78 14.58 9.25
N CYS A 134 4.53 15.62 8.90
CA CYS A 134 4.45 16.91 9.56
C CYS A 134 3.14 17.68 9.25
N ALA A 135 2.40 17.28 8.21
CA ALA A 135 1.15 17.95 7.86
C ALA A 135 0.00 17.56 8.81
N THR A 136 -0.02 16.30 9.23
CA THR A 136 -0.99 15.77 10.20
C THR A 136 -0.45 15.77 11.64
N GLY A 137 0.86 15.95 11.83
CA GLY A 137 1.54 15.83 13.13
C GLY A 137 1.90 14.41 13.52
N TYR A 138 1.58 13.42 12.70
CA TYR A 138 1.88 12.00 12.97
C TYR A 138 3.39 11.76 13.08
N GLY A 139 3.82 11.16 14.19
CA GLY A 139 5.21 11.00 14.58
C GLY A 139 5.86 12.25 15.23
N TYR A 140 5.08 13.31 15.44
CA TYR A 140 5.53 14.54 16.12
C TYR A 140 4.76 14.82 17.41
N THR A 141 3.58 14.25 17.60
CA THR A 141 2.81 14.27 18.83
C THR A 141 3.21 13.11 19.73
N ASP A 142 2.91 13.18 21.03
CA ASP A 142 3.35 12.15 21.96
C ASP A 142 2.61 10.83 21.72
N GLY A 143 1.29 10.84 21.50
CA GLY A 143 0.52 9.63 21.16
C GLY A 143 0.98 8.96 19.87
N SER A 144 1.21 9.71 18.79
CA SER A 144 1.69 9.12 17.52
C SER A 144 3.15 8.62 17.58
N LYS A 145 3.99 9.20 18.45
CA LYS A 145 5.33 8.66 18.75
C LYS A 145 5.23 7.35 19.51
N GLU A 146 4.37 7.29 20.53
CA GLU A 146 4.12 6.07 21.30
C GLU A 146 3.63 4.94 20.39
N LEU A 147 2.68 5.22 19.51
CA LEU A 147 2.20 4.27 18.51
C LEU A 147 3.32 3.75 17.58
N LEU A 148 4.20 4.63 17.10
CA LEU A 148 5.35 4.23 16.28
C LEU A 148 6.40 3.45 17.07
N GLU A 149 6.61 3.78 18.36
CA GLU A 149 7.54 3.09 19.25
C GLU A 149 7.05 1.68 19.62
N GLU A 150 5.75 1.47 19.77
CA GLU A 150 5.16 0.13 19.94
C GLU A 150 5.47 -0.78 18.75
N GLY A 151 5.56 -0.23 17.56
CA GLY A 151 6.01 -0.91 16.36
C GLY A 151 7.52 -1.06 16.20
N GLY A 152 8.36 -0.80 17.23
CA GLY A 152 9.78 -1.14 17.25
C GLY A 152 10.77 -0.04 16.88
N ASP A 153 10.61 1.19 17.33
CA ASP A 153 11.55 2.32 17.15
C ASP A 153 11.84 2.74 15.70
N TYR A 154 11.00 2.35 14.73
CA TYR A 154 11.18 2.68 13.32
C TYR A 154 10.27 3.81 12.87
N THR A 155 10.82 4.84 12.25
CA THR A 155 10.10 6.00 11.74
C THR A 155 9.84 5.96 10.23
N TRP A 156 10.08 4.83 9.60
CA TRP A 156 9.81 4.59 8.18
C TRP A 156 9.51 3.11 7.95
N GLY A 157 8.76 2.79 6.92
CA GLY A 157 8.42 1.44 6.56
C GLY A 157 8.22 1.27 5.06
N ASP A 158 7.91 0.04 4.69
CA ASP A 158 7.64 -0.40 3.33
C ASP A 158 6.32 -1.18 3.32
N ASN A 159 5.19 -0.45 3.19
CA ASN A 159 3.87 -1.05 3.25
C ASN A 159 3.44 -1.63 1.91
N HIS A 160 2.90 -2.85 1.93
CA HIS A 160 2.64 -3.60 0.71
C HIS A 160 1.16 -3.96 0.51
N HIS A 161 0.61 -4.86 1.31
CA HIS A 161 -0.68 -5.49 1.03
C HIS A 161 -1.75 -4.98 1.99
N PRO A 162 -2.53 -3.94 1.62
CA PRO A 162 -3.69 -3.52 2.39
C PRO A 162 -4.82 -4.54 2.23
N ASN A 163 -5.52 -4.83 3.32
CA ASN A 163 -6.69 -5.69 3.31
C ASN A 163 -7.76 -5.14 4.24
N LEU A 164 -9.03 -5.16 3.80
CA LEU A 164 -10.15 -4.62 4.56
C LEU A 164 -10.73 -5.66 5.50
N SER A 165 -11.26 -5.21 6.65
CA SER A 165 -12.04 -6.07 7.53
C SER A 165 -13.33 -6.54 6.88
N GLU A 166 -13.76 -7.76 7.24
CA GLU A 166 -14.93 -8.42 6.69
C GLU A 166 -15.89 -8.88 7.79
N THR A 167 -17.17 -8.79 7.49
CA THR A 167 -18.26 -9.43 8.23
C THR A 167 -19.15 -10.18 7.25
N ASP A 168 -19.44 -11.46 7.51
CA ASP A 168 -20.19 -12.35 6.62
C ASP A 168 -19.56 -12.46 5.20
N GLY A 169 -18.25 -12.23 5.06
CA GLY A 169 -17.49 -12.32 3.81
C GLY A 169 -17.55 -11.08 2.92
N ASP A 170 -18.16 -9.99 3.38
CA ASP A 170 -18.17 -8.71 2.71
C ASP A 170 -17.46 -7.64 3.54
N TYR A 171 -16.94 -6.60 2.90
CA TYR A 171 -16.27 -5.48 3.58
C TYR A 171 -17.26 -4.74 4.49
N ASP A 172 -16.89 -4.59 5.76
CA ASP A 172 -17.70 -3.94 6.79
C ASP A 172 -17.41 -2.44 6.95
N GLY A 173 -16.28 -1.98 6.39
CA GLY A 173 -15.87 -0.58 6.43
C GLY A 173 -15.34 -0.10 7.78
N GLU A 174 -14.99 -1.03 8.70
CA GLU A 174 -14.50 -0.68 10.02
C GLU A 174 -12.98 -0.46 10.06
N TYR A 175 -12.22 -1.44 9.53
CA TYR A 175 -10.76 -1.41 9.60
C TYR A 175 -10.09 -1.79 8.28
N LEU A 176 -8.86 -1.33 8.14
CA LEU A 176 -7.91 -1.80 7.15
C LEU A 176 -6.63 -2.26 7.86
N TYR A 177 -6.09 -3.38 7.44
CA TYR A 177 -4.80 -3.89 7.91
C TYR A 177 -3.77 -3.82 6.79
N VAL A 178 -2.52 -3.48 7.14
CA VAL A 178 -1.43 -3.42 6.17
C VAL A 178 -0.11 -3.84 6.81
N ASN A 179 0.70 -4.57 6.06
CA ASN A 179 2.01 -5.02 6.51
C ASN A 179 3.11 -4.01 6.19
N ASP A 180 4.17 -4.04 7.01
CA ASP A 180 5.46 -3.41 6.75
C ASP A 180 6.50 -4.50 6.46
N LYS A 181 6.88 -4.63 5.21
CA LYS A 181 7.87 -5.61 4.79
C LYS A 181 9.27 -5.29 5.34
N ALA A 182 9.65 -4.03 5.41
CA ALA A 182 11.00 -3.63 5.79
C ALA A 182 11.33 -3.95 7.26
N ASN A 183 10.34 -3.88 8.15
CA ASN A 183 10.58 -4.00 9.59
C ASN A 183 9.75 -5.10 10.29
N GLY A 184 8.99 -5.90 9.53
CA GLY A 184 8.25 -7.04 10.08
C GLY A 184 7.06 -6.65 10.98
N ARG A 185 6.32 -5.60 10.60
CA ARG A 185 5.18 -5.06 11.36
C ARG A 185 3.85 -5.25 10.63
N ILE A 186 2.76 -5.16 11.38
CA ILE A 186 1.39 -5.04 10.85
C ILE A 186 0.73 -3.86 11.55
N ALA A 187 0.05 -3.00 10.78
CA ALA A 187 -0.73 -1.89 11.30
C ALA A 187 -2.22 -2.11 11.06
N ARG A 188 -3.03 -1.52 11.95
CA ARG A 188 -4.47 -1.35 11.78
C ARG A 188 -4.78 0.12 11.56
N VAL A 189 -5.66 0.39 10.60
CA VAL A 189 -6.18 1.71 10.28
C VAL A 189 -7.68 1.72 10.51
N ASN A 190 -8.15 2.65 11.34
CA ASN A 190 -9.55 2.88 11.61
C ASN A 190 -10.18 3.69 10.47
N LEU A 191 -11.14 3.12 9.75
CA LEU A 191 -11.76 3.76 8.59
C LEU A 191 -12.85 4.77 8.97
N THR A 192 -13.35 4.74 10.21
CA THR A 192 -14.26 5.77 10.70
C THR A 192 -13.57 7.13 10.76
N TYR A 193 -12.27 7.15 11.10
CA TYR A 193 -11.49 8.38 11.26
C TYR A 193 -10.35 8.52 10.25
N PHE A 194 -10.09 7.50 9.44
CA PHE A 194 -8.93 7.41 8.54
C PHE A 194 -7.60 7.64 9.25
N GLU A 195 -7.39 6.94 10.35
CA GLU A 195 -6.21 7.07 11.21
C GLU A 195 -5.63 5.70 11.55
N THR A 196 -4.31 5.63 11.62
CA THR A 196 -3.62 4.45 12.15
C THR A 196 -3.80 4.43 13.66
N ASP A 197 -4.42 3.39 14.20
CA ASP A 197 -4.73 3.28 15.63
C ASP A 197 -3.98 2.15 16.34
N ALA A 198 -3.31 1.26 15.60
CA ALA A 198 -2.45 0.23 16.18
C ALA A 198 -1.32 -0.18 15.23
N ILE A 199 -0.14 -0.46 15.78
CA ILE A 199 1.00 -1.06 15.07
C ILE A 199 1.57 -2.15 15.97
N THR A 200 1.81 -3.34 15.41
CA THR A 200 2.46 -4.44 16.14
C THR A 200 3.73 -4.90 15.42
N ASP A 201 4.80 -5.13 16.19
CA ASP A 201 5.98 -5.85 15.74
C ASP A 201 5.69 -7.36 15.79
N VAL A 202 5.90 -8.07 14.68
CA VAL A 202 5.60 -9.50 14.59
C VAL A 202 6.81 -10.32 15.05
N PRO A 203 6.74 -10.98 16.21
CA PRO A 203 7.90 -11.71 16.75
C PRO A 203 8.41 -12.80 15.80
N ASN A 204 9.70 -13.11 15.89
CA ASN A 204 10.36 -14.19 15.16
C ASN A 204 10.48 -14.01 13.63
N MET A 205 9.90 -12.98 13.05
CA MET A 205 9.88 -12.76 11.60
C MET A 205 10.86 -11.68 11.17
N GLN A 206 11.49 -11.85 9.98
CA GLN A 206 12.45 -10.88 9.45
C GLN A 206 11.77 -9.84 8.54
N ALA A 207 10.71 -10.25 7.87
CA ALA A 207 9.90 -9.41 7.02
C ALA A 207 8.49 -10.02 6.96
N VAL A 208 7.46 -9.18 7.11
CA VAL A 208 6.08 -9.58 6.85
C VAL A 208 5.72 -9.10 5.46
N HIS A 209 5.54 -10.00 4.50
CA HIS A 209 5.21 -9.62 3.13
C HIS A 209 3.75 -9.89 2.83
N GLY A 210 3.13 -10.91 2.78
CA GLY A 210 1.67 -11.03 2.60
C GLY A 210 0.91 -10.59 3.85
N CYS A 211 -0.23 -9.96 3.67
CA CYS A 211 -1.18 -9.64 4.73
C CYS A 211 -2.60 -9.80 4.20
N CYS A 212 -3.44 -10.55 4.90
CA CYS A 212 -4.87 -10.65 4.62
C CYS A 212 -5.66 -10.88 5.92
N VAL A 213 -6.98 -10.71 5.86
CA VAL A 213 -7.87 -11.10 6.96
C VAL A 213 -8.34 -12.54 6.77
N LEU A 214 -8.61 -13.25 7.85
CA LEU A 214 -9.26 -14.55 7.76
C LEU A 214 -10.77 -14.35 7.58
N SER A 215 -11.23 -14.52 6.36
CA SER A 215 -12.65 -14.50 5.99
C SER A 215 -13.44 -15.61 6.71
N PRO A 216 -14.75 -15.49 7.00
CA PRO A 216 -15.62 -14.39 6.58
C PRO A 216 -15.74 -13.23 7.58
N ASP A 217 -15.20 -13.35 8.80
CA ASP A 217 -15.50 -12.42 9.90
C ASP A 217 -14.23 -11.82 10.53
N THR A 218 -13.15 -11.68 9.78
CA THR A 218 -11.89 -11.11 10.28
C THR A 218 -11.41 -11.72 11.60
N LYS A 219 -11.49 -13.05 11.72
CA LYS A 219 -11.10 -13.75 12.94
C LYS A 219 -9.63 -13.54 13.32
N TYR A 220 -8.77 -13.42 12.33
CA TYR A 220 -7.35 -13.13 12.44
C TYR A 220 -6.91 -12.21 11.30
N VAL A 221 -5.86 -11.45 11.56
CA VAL A 221 -5.01 -10.88 10.53
C VAL A 221 -3.86 -11.85 10.31
N LEU A 222 -3.71 -12.32 9.07
CA LEU A 222 -2.73 -13.32 8.67
C LEU A 222 -1.54 -12.64 7.98
N GLY A 223 -0.35 -13.17 8.19
CA GLY A 223 0.86 -12.64 7.55
C GLY A 223 1.90 -13.71 7.26
N ASN A 224 2.78 -13.40 6.31
CA ASN A 224 3.83 -14.30 5.84
C ASN A 224 5.24 -13.73 6.04
N GLY A 225 6.15 -14.56 6.55
CA GLY A 225 7.58 -14.27 6.54
C GLY A 225 8.22 -14.57 5.19
N GLU A 226 8.74 -13.55 4.51
CA GLU A 226 9.40 -13.73 3.21
C GLU A 226 10.80 -14.36 3.32
N PHE A 227 11.53 -14.03 4.39
CA PHE A 227 12.91 -14.49 4.54
C PHE A 227 13.04 -15.52 5.66
N ARG A 228 13.76 -16.58 5.35
CA ARG A 228 14.07 -17.63 6.33
C ARG A 228 15.17 -17.18 7.29
N ALA A 229 15.00 -17.51 8.54
CA ALA A 229 16.00 -17.32 9.60
C ALA A 229 16.01 -18.53 10.54
N PRO A 230 17.11 -18.72 11.30
CA PRO A 230 17.10 -19.69 12.40
C PRO A 230 15.98 -19.37 13.39
N LEU A 231 15.37 -20.39 13.98
CA LEU A 231 14.34 -20.23 14.98
C LEU A 231 14.71 -21.03 16.26
N PRO A 232 15.02 -20.33 17.38
CA PRO A 232 15.09 -18.87 17.56
C PRO A 232 16.27 -18.23 16.83
N ASN A 233 16.11 -16.98 16.39
CA ASN A 233 17.20 -16.22 15.76
C ASN A 233 18.05 -15.50 16.80
N ASP A 234 18.86 -16.25 17.54
CA ASP A 234 19.66 -15.76 18.65
C ASP A 234 21.19 -15.85 18.41
N GLY A 235 21.59 -16.11 17.16
CA GLY A 235 22.98 -16.16 16.73
C GLY A 235 23.70 -17.50 16.99
N ARG A 236 23.00 -18.56 17.40
CA ARG A 236 23.60 -19.86 17.66
C ARG A 236 23.71 -20.74 16.43
N ASP A 237 22.69 -20.85 15.63
CA ASP A 237 22.55 -21.83 14.54
C ASP A 237 22.75 -21.21 13.15
N LEU A 238 23.63 -20.21 13.05
CA LEU A 238 23.84 -19.43 11.81
C LEU A 238 24.40 -20.26 10.64
N ASP A 239 25.18 -21.32 10.96
CA ASP A 239 25.81 -22.19 9.96
C ASP A 239 25.01 -23.49 9.73
N ASP A 240 23.86 -23.67 10.38
CA ASP A 240 22.99 -24.84 10.23
C ASP A 240 21.84 -24.54 9.26
N PRO A 241 21.88 -25.05 8.02
CA PRO A 241 20.80 -24.81 7.05
C PRO A 241 19.43 -25.35 7.49
N ASP A 242 19.40 -26.41 8.30
CA ASP A 242 18.18 -27.06 8.76
C ASP A 242 17.46 -26.25 9.86
N ALA A 243 18.16 -25.28 10.46
CA ALA A 243 17.58 -24.36 11.43
C ALA A 243 16.79 -23.20 10.78
N TYR A 244 17.00 -22.97 9.48
CA TYR A 244 16.37 -21.86 8.76
C TYR A 244 14.95 -22.21 8.34
N THR A 245 13.97 -21.44 8.82
CA THR A 245 12.56 -21.62 8.51
C THR A 245 11.89 -20.27 8.20
N SER A 246 10.77 -20.31 7.49
CA SER A 246 9.85 -19.18 7.37
C SER A 246 8.62 -19.43 8.24
N LEU A 247 7.93 -18.36 8.58
CA LEU A 247 6.78 -18.38 9.48
C LEU A 247 5.53 -17.81 8.82
N PHE A 248 4.41 -18.47 9.05
CA PHE A 248 3.07 -17.97 8.85
C PHE A 248 2.54 -17.52 10.22
N VAL A 249 1.86 -16.38 10.30
CA VAL A 249 1.41 -15.78 11.56
C VAL A 249 -0.07 -15.47 11.55
N ALA A 250 -0.70 -15.59 12.72
CA ALA A 250 -2.02 -15.07 13.02
C ALA A 250 -1.95 -14.04 14.14
N VAL A 251 -2.47 -12.86 13.87
CA VAL A 251 -2.60 -11.74 14.81
C VAL A 251 -4.08 -11.53 15.12
N ASP A 252 -4.40 -11.29 16.37
CA ASP A 252 -5.77 -10.95 16.78
C ASP A 252 -6.12 -9.54 16.26
N PRO A 253 -7.24 -9.36 15.57
CA PRO A 253 -7.56 -8.10 14.92
C PRO A 253 -7.91 -6.96 15.90
N GLU A 254 -8.37 -7.29 17.13
CA GLU A 254 -8.75 -6.30 18.13
C GLU A 254 -7.56 -5.86 18.99
N SER A 255 -6.84 -6.82 19.57
CA SER A 255 -5.68 -6.54 20.43
C SER A 255 -4.38 -6.30 19.68
N MET A 256 -4.31 -6.68 18.42
CA MET A 256 -3.10 -6.69 17.59
C MET A 256 -1.96 -7.56 18.16
N GLU A 257 -2.28 -8.51 19.04
CA GLU A 257 -1.31 -9.44 19.61
C GLU A 257 -1.15 -10.69 18.73
N THR A 258 0.09 -11.16 18.55
CA THR A 258 0.39 -12.42 17.85
C THR A 258 -0.16 -13.60 18.67
N GLN A 259 -1.06 -14.39 18.07
CA GLN A 259 -1.72 -15.51 18.72
C GLN A 259 -0.92 -16.82 18.56
N TRP A 260 -0.44 -17.08 17.38
CA TRP A 260 0.34 -18.26 17.05
C TRP A 260 1.10 -18.08 15.72
N GLN A 261 2.11 -18.93 15.54
CA GLN A 261 2.88 -19.01 14.30
C GLN A 261 3.00 -20.47 13.84
N VAL A 262 3.23 -20.65 12.54
CA VAL A 262 3.51 -21.97 11.95
C VAL A 262 4.81 -21.90 11.17
N LYS A 263 5.80 -22.71 11.55
CA LYS A 263 7.04 -22.83 10.77
C LYS A 263 6.87 -23.77 9.57
N VAL A 264 7.47 -23.43 8.44
CA VAL A 264 7.36 -24.18 7.19
C VAL A 264 8.71 -24.34 6.48
N ASP A 265 8.77 -25.30 5.55
CA ASP A 265 9.90 -25.44 4.64
C ASP A 265 9.84 -24.39 3.53
N GLY A 266 10.99 -23.87 3.14
CA GLY A 266 11.09 -22.79 2.14
C GLY A 266 10.68 -21.44 2.71
N ASN A 267 10.52 -20.46 1.83
CA ASN A 267 9.99 -19.16 2.19
C ASN A 267 8.48 -19.05 1.89
N LEU A 268 7.89 -17.95 2.32
CA LEU A 268 6.51 -17.56 2.01
C LEU A 268 6.52 -16.20 1.30
N ASP A 269 5.45 -15.90 0.53
CA ASP A 269 5.34 -14.64 -0.20
C ASP A 269 3.94 -14.01 0.06
N ILE A 270 2.97 -14.21 -0.80
CA ILE A 270 1.61 -13.68 -0.64
C ILE A 270 0.72 -14.72 0.04
N VAL A 271 -0.25 -14.26 0.82
CA VAL A 271 -1.28 -15.10 1.44
C VAL A 271 -2.67 -14.54 1.16
N ASP A 272 -3.63 -15.43 0.95
CA ASP A 272 -5.05 -15.11 0.97
C ASP A 272 -5.85 -16.22 1.68
N SER A 273 -7.07 -15.91 2.10
CA SER A 273 -7.92 -16.82 2.86
C SER A 273 -9.11 -17.34 2.06
N GLY A 274 -9.43 -18.62 2.26
CA GLY A 274 -10.69 -19.18 1.78
C GLY A 274 -11.90 -18.59 2.50
N LYS A 275 -13.00 -18.37 1.79
CA LYS A 275 -14.20 -17.65 2.27
C LYS A 275 -14.98 -18.34 3.41
N GLU A 276 -14.57 -19.55 3.81
CA GLU A 276 -15.21 -20.32 4.89
C GLU A 276 -14.41 -20.32 6.21
N GLY A 277 -13.33 -19.53 6.32
CA GLY A 277 -12.51 -19.41 7.52
C GLY A 277 -11.69 -20.66 7.87
N ARG A 278 -11.53 -21.58 6.93
CA ARG A 278 -10.80 -22.82 7.17
C ARG A 278 -9.40 -22.82 6.60
N TRP A 279 -9.27 -22.42 5.34
CA TRP A 279 -8.00 -22.49 4.65
C TRP A 279 -7.39 -21.10 4.45
N ALA A 280 -6.13 -20.95 4.81
CA ALA A 280 -5.28 -19.88 4.31
C ALA A 280 -4.27 -20.48 3.32
N ILE A 281 -4.03 -19.81 2.21
CA ILE A 281 -3.22 -20.31 1.11
C ILE A 281 -2.11 -19.31 0.85
N ALA A 282 -0.85 -19.78 0.87
CA ALA A 282 0.32 -18.92 0.70
C ALA A 282 1.26 -19.46 -0.37
N SER A 283 1.77 -18.58 -1.21
CA SER A 283 2.78 -18.91 -2.21
C SER A 283 4.18 -19.04 -1.60
N ALA A 284 5.04 -19.83 -2.24
CA ALA A 284 6.41 -20.04 -1.84
C ALA A 284 7.32 -20.19 -3.06
N TYR A 285 7.99 -19.12 -3.42
CA TYR A 285 8.80 -19.01 -4.64
C TYR A 285 10.24 -19.58 -4.50
N ASN A 286 10.61 -20.08 -3.35
CA ASN A 286 11.93 -20.68 -3.08
C ASN A 286 11.78 -21.90 -2.16
N SER A 287 10.97 -22.87 -2.60
CA SER A 287 10.74 -24.11 -1.85
C SER A 287 11.96 -25.04 -1.87
N GLU A 288 12.90 -24.85 -2.81
CA GLU A 288 14.21 -25.50 -2.83
C GLU A 288 15.22 -24.94 -1.83
N GLU A 289 14.85 -23.85 -1.13
CA GLU A 289 15.65 -23.24 -0.07
C GLU A 289 17.02 -22.71 -0.52
N ALA A 290 17.09 -22.28 -1.78
CA ALA A 290 18.31 -21.74 -2.36
C ALA A 290 18.67 -20.37 -1.77
N THR A 291 19.97 -20.12 -1.62
CA THR A 291 20.50 -18.84 -1.10
C THR A 291 21.02 -17.92 -2.21
N THR A 292 20.87 -18.31 -3.47
CA THR A 292 21.29 -17.52 -4.64
C THR A 292 20.23 -17.54 -5.71
N ILE A 293 20.11 -16.45 -6.48
CA ILE A 293 19.19 -16.36 -7.62
C ILE A 293 19.39 -17.52 -8.60
N SER A 294 20.65 -17.89 -8.89
CA SER A 294 20.98 -19.04 -9.75
C SER A 294 20.48 -20.37 -9.19
N GLY A 295 20.42 -20.53 -7.87
CA GLY A 295 19.82 -21.68 -7.23
C GLY A 295 18.30 -21.69 -7.34
N MET A 296 17.66 -20.56 -7.01
CA MET A 296 16.19 -20.39 -7.05
C MET A 296 15.59 -20.67 -8.45
N THR A 297 16.31 -20.35 -9.51
CA THR A 297 15.84 -20.54 -10.89
C THR A 297 16.25 -21.89 -11.50
N LYS A 298 17.04 -22.68 -10.81
CA LYS A 298 17.62 -23.92 -11.35
C LYS A 298 16.72 -25.14 -11.18
N ASP A 299 16.13 -25.28 -10.01
CA ASP A 299 15.27 -26.39 -9.65
C ASP A 299 13.79 -25.95 -9.66
N ASP A 300 12.93 -26.74 -10.27
CA ASP A 300 11.51 -26.45 -10.38
C ASP A 300 10.74 -27.22 -9.30
N ARG A 301 10.88 -26.78 -8.04
CA ARG A 301 10.27 -27.43 -6.87
C ARG A 301 9.43 -26.47 -6.04
N ASP A 302 9.01 -25.37 -6.65
CA ASP A 302 8.15 -24.39 -6.00
C ASP A 302 6.79 -24.99 -5.65
N ASP A 303 6.23 -24.52 -4.56
CA ASP A 303 4.95 -24.99 -4.05
C ASP A 303 4.11 -23.83 -3.47
N VAL A 304 2.88 -24.18 -3.14
CA VAL A 304 1.95 -23.38 -2.35
C VAL A 304 1.67 -24.13 -1.07
N LYS A 305 1.56 -23.44 0.04
CA LYS A 305 1.18 -23.97 1.34
C LYS A 305 -0.30 -23.66 1.60
N ALA A 306 -1.10 -24.68 1.86
CA ALA A 306 -2.47 -24.51 2.37
C ALA A 306 -2.49 -24.88 3.85
N PHE A 307 -2.81 -23.89 4.69
CA PHE A 307 -2.88 -24.00 6.14
C PHE A 307 -4.30 -24.34 6.59
N ASP A 308 -4.51 -25.47 7.29
CA ASP A 308 -5.79 -25.83 7.91
C ASP A 308 -5.92 -25.11 9.28
N ILE A 309 -6.52 -23.91 9.28
CA ILE A 309 -6.61 -23.06 10.47
C ILE A 309 -7.19 -23.80 11.69
N PRO A 310 -8.33 -24.51 11.60
CA PRO A 310 -8.84 -25.30 12.72
C PRO A 310 -7.90 -26.43 13.18
N ALA A 311 -7.05 -26.98 12.31
CA ALA A 311 -6.08 -27.98 12.72
C ALA A 311 -4.90 -27.34 13.48
N ILE A 312 -4.48 -26.15 13.06
CA ILE A 312 -3.46 -25.35 13.77
C ILE A 312 -3.97 -24.93 15.14
N GLU A 313 -5.17 -24.38 15.23
CA GLU A 313 -5.81 -24.03 16.51
C GLU A 313 -5.89 -25.23 17.47
N GLN A 314 -6.28 -26.39 16.95
CA GLN A 314 -6.32 -27.61 17.73
C GLN A 314 -4.93 -28.04 18.22
N ALA A 315 -3.87 -27.87 17.42
CA ALA A 315 -2.50 -28.13 17.84
C ALA A 315 -2.07 -27.19 18.98
N VAL A 316 -2.42 -25.91 18.88
CA VAL A 316 -2.16 -24.93 19.94
C VAL A 316 -2.93 -25.27 21.22
N GLU A 317 -4.23 -25.60 21.14
CA GLU A 317 -5.05 -26.01 22.29
C GLU A 317 -4.50 -27.28 22.97
N ASN A 318 -3.96 -28.21 22.20
CA ASN A 318 -3.36 -29.45 22.73
C ASN A 318 -1.98 -29.23 23.36
N GLY A 319 -1.31 -28.10 23.11
CA GLY A 319 0.08 -27.86 23.49
C GLY A 319 1.09 -28.51 22.55
N ASP A 320 0.70 -28.83 21.31
CA ASP A 320 1.55 -29.43 20.28
C ASP A 320 2.34 -28.33 19.52
N TYR A 321 3.07 -27.50 20.26
CA TYR A 321 3.88 -26.40 19.75
C TYR A 321 5.15 -26.20 20.58
N GLU A 322 6.10 -25.43 20.07
CA GLU A 322 7.24 -24.88 20.79
C GLU A 322 6.96 -23.39 21.11
N GLU A 323 7.24 -22.96 22.33
CA GLU A 323 7.17 -21.53 22.66
C GLU A 323 8.49 -20.84 22.30
N VAL A 324 8.44 -19.88 21.37
CA VAL A 324 9.61 -19.08 20.95
C VAL A 324 9.30 -17.60 21.10
N ASN A 325 10.09 -16.91 21.93
CA ASN A 325 9.90 -15.49 22.26
C ASN A 325 8.47 -15.16 22.74
N GLY A 326 7.85 -16.06 23.50
CA GLY A 326 6.52 -15.89 24.07
C GLY A 326 5.35 -16.23 23.13
N VAL A 327 5.63 -16.73 21.93
CA VAL A 327 4.62 -17.10 20.93
C VAL A 327 4.60 -18.61 20.71
N PRO A 328 3.41 -19.26 20.67
CA PRO A 328 3.25 -20.64 20.25
C PRO A 328 3.65 -20.81 18.77
N VAL A 329 4.62 -21.68 18.49
CA VAL A 329 5.06 -22.01 17.12
C VAL A 329 4.76 -23.47 16.82
N VAL A 330 3.80 -23.71 15.92
CA VAL A 330 3.40 -25.05 15.46
C VAL A 330 4.37 -25.52 14.37
N ASP A 331 4.80 -26.78 14.42
CA ASP A 331 5.64 -27.37 13.39
C ASP A 331 4.82 -27.83 12.19
N GLY A 332 4.78 -27.00 11.13
CA GLY A 332 4.13 -27.27 9.86
C GLY A 332 5.07 -27.76 8.75
N THR A 333 6.33 -28.16 9.08
CA THR A 333 7.26 -28.70 8.10
C THR A 333 6.83 -30.07 7.56
N LYS A 334 7.34 -30.47 6.39
CA LYS A 334 7.03 -31.78 5.75
C LYS A 334 7.39 -32.98 6.65
N GLU A 335 8.42 -32.83 7.49
CA GLU A 335 8.87 -33.87 8.42
C GLU A 335 8.06 -33.91 9.73
N SER A 336 7.19 -32.91 9.98
CA SER A 336 6.41 -32.80 11.20
C SER A 336 5.42 -33.97 11.38
N PRO A 337 5.31 -34.53 12.60
CA PRO A 337 4.26 -35.49 12.93
C PRO A 337 2.84 -34.94 12.71
N LEU A 338 2.64 -33.61 12.83
CA LEU A 338 1.36 -32.94 12.62
C LEU A 338 0.94 -32.91 11.14
N ASN A 339 1.90 -33.13 10.22
CA ASN A 339 1.63 -33.28 8.79
C ASN A 339 1.54 -34.74 8.34
N SER A 340 1.72 -35.69 9.27
CA SER A 340 1.59 -37.11 9.02
C SER A 340 0.19 -37.60 9.38
N GLY A 341 -0.75 -37.67 8.44
CA GLY A 341 -2.08 -38.17 8.74
C GLY A 341 -3.16 -37.66 7.77
N ASP A 342 -4.41 -37.94 8.13
CA ASP A 342 -5.54 -37.57 7.26
C ASP A 342 -5.87 -36.05 7.32
N ARG A 343 -5.37 -35.35 8.32
CA ARG A 343 -5.62 -33.92 8.53
C ARG A 343 -4.32 -33.18 8.91
N PRO A 344 -3.45 -32.93 7.92
CA PRO A 344 -2.22 -32.17 8.13
C PRO A 344 -2.52 -30.71 8.45
N VAL A 345 -1.68 -30.07 9.26
CA VAL A 345 -1.77 -28.62 9.56
C VAL A 345 -1.37 -27.78 8.35
N VAL A 346 -0.50 -28.31 7.47
CA VAL A 346 -0.07 -27.66 6.21
C VAL A 346 -0.04 -28.67 5.08
N LYS A 347 -0.65 -28.34 3.94
CA LYS A 347 -0.51 -29.07 2.68
C LYS A 347 0.44 -28.33 1.75
N TYR A 348 1.38 -29.07 1.14
CA TYR A 348 2.35 -28.56 0.18
C TYR A 348 1.90 -28.95 -1.24
N ILE A 349 1.53 -27.99 -2.07
CA ILE A 349 0.93 -28.19 -3.39
C ILE A 349 1.94 -27.75 -4.45
N PRO A 350 2.52 -28.66 -5.25
CA PRO A 350 3.48 -28.30 -6.27
C PRO A 350 2.90 -27.37 -7.32
N THR A 351 3.59 -26.27 -7.61
CA THR A 351 3.23 -25.26 -8.60
C THR A 351 4.40 -25.00 -9.56
N PRO A 352 4.14 -24.43 -10.75
CA PRO A 352 5.21 -23.97 -11.64
C PRO A 352 6.01 -22.81 -11.05
N LYS A 353 7.15 -22.56 -11.67
CA LYS A 353 8.22 -21.67 -11.23
C LYS A 353 7.81 -20.33 -10.68
N SER A 354 8.37 -20.03 -9.51
CA SER A 354 8.30 -18.75 -8.84
C SER A 354 6.88 -18.24 -8.65
N PRO A 355 6.01 -19.02 -7.95
CA PRO A 355 4.68 -18.53 -7.60
C PRO A 355 4.80 -17.25 -6.78
N HIS A 356 3.92 -16.28 -7.02
CA HIS A 356 3.92 -15.00 -6.34
C HIS A 356 2.56 -14.69 -5.74
N CYS A 357 1.61 -14.24 -6.56
CA CYS A 357 0.27 -13.95 -6.09
C CYS A 357 -0.49 -15.23 -5.73
N VAL A 358 -1.25 -15.16 -4.67
CA VAL A 358 -2.37 -16.04 -4.37
C VAL A 358 -3.58 -15.17 -4.11
N GLU A 359 -4.67 -15.39 -4.86
CA GLU A 359 -5.95 -14.73 -4.69
C GLU A 359 -7.05 -15.77 -4.66
N VAL A 360 -7.95 -15.71 -3.71
CA VAL A 360 -9.13 -16.58 -3.64
C VAL A 360 -10.29 -15.92 -4.37
N GLY A 361 -10.89 -16.65 -5.32
CA GLY A 361 -12.04 -16.14 -6.06
C GLY A 361 -13.24 -15.85 -5.15
N PRO A 362 -14.15 -14.95 -5.58
CA PRO A 362 -15.26 -14.45 -4.74
C PRO A 362 -16.17 -15.55 -4.16
N ASN A 363 -16.34 -16.64 -4.90
CA ASN A 363 -17.16 -17.78 -4.46
C ASN A 363 -16.45 -18.72 -3.47
N GLY A 364 -15.15 -18.52 -3.24
CA GLY A 364 -14.35 -19.40 -2.40
C GLY A 364 -14.05 -20.79 -3.01
N ASP A 365 -14.40 -21.03 -4.28
CA ASP A 365 -14.21 -22.33 -4.91
C ASP A 365 -12.75 -22.63 -5.26
N TYR A 366 -12.03 -21.60 -5.73
CA TYR A 366 -10.65 -21.74 -6.21
C TYR A 366 -9.73 -20.66 -5.65
N ALA A 367 -8.48 -21.05 -5.41
CA ALA A 367 -7.36 -20.13 -5.24
C ALA A 367 -6.53 -20.08 -6.54
N PHE A 368 -6.11 -18.88 -6.93
CA PHE A 368 -5.41 -18.59 -8.17
C PHE A 368 -3.97 -18.22 -7.87
N VAL A 369 -3.03 -18.98 -8.40
CA VAL A 369 -1.61 -18.83 -8.12
C VAL A 369 -0.85 -18.44 -9.39
N ALA A 370 -0.38 -17.23 -9.44
CA ALA A 370 0.37 -16.70 -10.57
C ALA A 370 1.86 -17.05 -10.47
N GLY A 371 2.41 -17.66 -11.51
CA GLY A 371 3.83 -18.06 -11.55
C GLY A 371 4.67 -17.08 -12.34
N LYS A 372 5.44 -16.20 -11.68
CA LYS A 372 6.26 -15.15 -12.33
C LYS A 372 7.12 -15.64 -13.51
N LEU A 373 7.66 -16.84 -13.41
CA LEU A 373 8.56 -17.44 -14.40
C LEU A 373 7.89 -18.59 -15.18
N SER A 374 6.56 -18.72 -15.07
CA SER A 374 5.72 -19.64 -15.85
C SER A 374 4.65 -18.84 -16.57
N PRO A 375 4.25 -19.19 -17.80
CA PRO A 375 3.17 -18.47 -18.49
C PRO A 375 1.77 -18.84 -18.00
N THR A 376 1.64 -19.59 -16.90
CA THR A 376 0.38 -20.15 -16.43
C THR A 376 -0.02 -19.62 -15.06
N VAL A 377 -1.33 -19.56 -14.82
CA VAL A 377 -1.92 -19.44 -13.48
C VAL A 377 -2.36 -20.84 -13.04
N THR A 378 -2.00 -21.26 -11.82
CA THR A 378 -2.46 -22.53 -11.24
C THR A 378 -3.72 -22.27 -10.44
N MET A 379 -4.79 -23.03 -10.71
CA MET A 379 -6.05 -22.99 -9.97
C MET A 379 -6.09 -24.15 -8.98
N ILE A 380 -6.29 -23.86 -7.70
CA ILE A 380 -6.40 -24.84 -6.62
C ILE A 380 -7.86 -24.92 -6.19
N ASP A 381 -8.44 -26.10 -6.22
CA ASP A 381 -9.78 -26.39 -5.73
C ASP A 381 -9.76 -26.46 -4.19
N ILE A 382 -10.36 -25.45 -3.54
CA ILE A 382 -10.39 -25.30 -2.08
C ILE A 382 -11.23 -26.41 -1.43
N GLY A 383 -12.33 -26.83 -2.07
CA GLY A 383 -13.14 -27.96 -1.62
C GLY A 383 -12.33 -29.25 -1.57
N ALA A 384 -11.57 -29.53 -2.62
CA ALA A 384 -10.71 -30.70 -2.72
C ALA A 384 -9.60 -30.75 -1.67
N LEU A 385 -9.15 -29.60 -1.14
CA LEU A 385 -8.19 -29.57 -0.02
C LEU A 385 -8.67 -30.35 1.20
N SER A 386 -9.97 -30.47 1.42
CA SER A 386 -10.56 -31.23 2.54
C SER A 386 -10.69 -32.71 2.25
N GLU A 387 -10.72 -33.12 0.98
CA GLU A 387 -11.08 -34.45 0.52
C GLU A 387 -9.87 -35.30 0.10
N SER A 388 -8.82 -34.67 -0.45
CA SER A 388 -7.66 -35.37 -0.95
C SER A 388 -6.45 -35.27 -0.01
N SER A 389 -5.77 -36.39 0.15
CA SER A 389 -4.43 -36.47 0.78
C SER A 389 -3.29 -36.28 -0.23
N ASP A 390 -3.58 -36.31 -1.54
CA ASP A 390 -2.60 -36.05 -2.60
C ASP A 390 -2.68 -34.60 -3.06
N PRO A 391 -1.68 -33.76 -2.77
CA PRO A 391 -1.70 -32.35 -3.17
C PRO A 391 -1.85 -32.11 -4.67
N SER A 392 -1.43 -33.06 -5.52
CA SER A 392 -1.56 -32.93 -6.97
C SER A 392 -2.99 -33.08 -7.48
N GLU A 393 -3.87 -33.71 -6.70
CA GLU A 393 -5.29 -33.93 -7.04
C GLU A 393 -6.16 -32.68 -6.79
N VAL A 394 -5.63 -31.67 -6.09
CA VAL A 394 -6.36 -30.41 -5.78
C VAL A 394 -6.18 -29.35 -6.86
N VAL A 395 -5.38 -29.57 -7.89
CA VAL A 395 -5.21 -28.62 -8.99
C VAL A 395 -6.35 -28.77 -10.00
N ALA A 396 -7.23 -27.76 -10.05
CA ALA A 396 -8.39 -27.73 -10.93
C ALA A 396 -8.06 -27.33 -12.38
N GLY A 397 -7.06 -26.47 -12.60
CA GLY A 397 -6.71 -25.99 -13.93
C GLY A 397 -5.37 -25.28 -13.97
N ARG A 398 -4.81 -25.12 -15.19
CA ARG A 398 -3.59 -24.33 -15.46
C ARG A 398 -3.67 -23.65 -16.82
N PRO A 399 -4.49 -22.60 -16.99
CA PRO A 399 -4.55 -21.85 -18.24
C PRO A 399 -3.23 -21.13 -18.51
N LYS A 400 -2.84 -21.04 -19.79
CA LYS A 400 -1.72 -20.24 -20.23
C LYS A 400 -2.22 -18.85 -20.59
N VAL A 401 -1.97 -17.89 -19.72
CA VAL A 401 -2.48 -16.51 -19.85
C VAL A 401 -1.51 -15.55 -20.55
N GLY A 402 -0.20 -15.78 -20.45
CA GLY A 402 0.84 -14.93 -21.04
C GLY A 402 2.12 -14.95 -20.22
N LEU A 403 3.13 -14.13 -20.56
CA LEU A 403 4.41 -14.15 -19.90
C LEU A 403 4.44 -13.25 -18.66
N GLY A 404 4.91 -13.82 -17.55
CA GLY A 404 5.06 -13.14 -16.28
C GLY A 404 3.73 -12.85 -15.58
N PRO A 405 2.80 -13.82 -15.45
CA PRO A 405 1.60 -13.61 -14.65
C PRO A 405 2.00 -13.30 -13.22
N LEU A 406 1.45 -12.20 -12.67
CA LEU A 406 1.86 -11.69 -11.36
C LEU A 406 0.71 -11.67 -10.38
N HIS A 407 -0.36 -10.92 -10.64
CA HIS A 407 -1.56 -10.83 -9.81
C HIS A 407 -2.82 -11.13 -10.61
N THR A 408 -3.85 -11.66 -9.92
CA THR A 408 -5.13 -12.02 -10.51
C THR A 408 -6.26 -11.38 -9.69
N THR A 409 -7.29 -10.85 -10.36
CA THR A 409 -8.49 -10.28 -9.74
C THR A 409 -9.74 -10.69 -10.52
N PHE A 410 -10.94 -10.36 -10.02
CA PHE A 410 -12.19 -10.94 -10.50
C PHE A 410 -13.29 -9.90 -10.69
N ASP A 411 -14.24 -10.17 -11.61
CA ASP A 411 -15.43 -9.35 -11.83
C ASP A 411 -16.72 -9.93 -11.20
N GLY A 412 -16.62 -11.04 -10.50
CA GLY A 412 -17.79 -11.72 -9.95
C GLY A 412 -18.68 -12.46 -10.99
N ASN A 413 -18.41 -12.32 -12.28
CA ASN A 413 -19.21 -12.89 -13.39
C ASN A 413 -18.54 -14.08 -14.07
N GLY A 414 -17.57 -14.71 -13.41
CA GLY A 414 -16.87 -15.89 -13.91
C GLY A 414 -15.61 -15.58 -14.71
N HIS A 415 -15.16 -14.34 -14.73
CA HIS A 415 -13.91 -13.96 -15.38
C HIS A 415 -12.84 -13.61 -14.34
N ALA A 416 -11.62 -13.97 -14.67
CA ALA A 416 -10.42 -13.55 -13.98
C ALA A 416 -9.58 -12.64 -14.89
N TYR A 417 -8.88 -11.71 -14.26
CA TYR A 417 -7.99 -10.75 -14.90
C TYR A 417 -6.61 -10.92 -14.28
N THR A 418 -5.58 -11.10 -15.13
CA THR A 418 -4.21 -11.35 -14.63
C THR A 418 -3.25 -10.33 -15.24
N SER A 419 -2.45 -9.66 -14.39
CA SER A 419 -1.35 -8.82 -14.86
C SER A 419 -0.22 -9.65 -15.40
N LEU A 420 0.32 -9.25 -16.56
CA LEU A 420 1.41 -9.91 -17.26
C LEU A 420 2.65 -9.01 -17.23
N PHE A 421 3.48 -9.19 -16.23
CA PHE A 421 4.63 -8.32 -15.96
C PHE A 421 5.62 -8.24 -17.14
N ILE A 422 5.85 -9.36 -17.83
CA ILE A 422 6.78 -9.41 -18.98
C ILE A 422 6.10 -8.92 -20.25
N ASP A 423 4.86 -9.33 -20.50
CA ASP A 423 4.11 -8.94 -21.70
C ASP A 423 3.60 -7.50 -21.64
N SER A 424 3.58 -6.86 -20.45
CA SER A 424 3.03 -5.52 -20.23
C SER A 424 1.55 -5.42 -20.65
N GLN A 425 0.76 -6.40 -20.21
CA GLN A 425 -0.65 -6.54 -20.53
C GLN A 425 -1.46 -6.96 -19.29
N VAL A 426 -2.77 -6.79 -19.36
CA VAL A 426 -3.76 -7.47 -18.51
C VAL A 426 -4.49 -8.48 -19.39
N ALA A 427 -4.53 -9.74 -18.97
CA ALA A 427 -5.27 -10.79 -19.65
C ALA A 427 -6.60 -11.06 -18.95
N LYS A 428 -7.73 -10.97 -19.68
CA LYS A 428 -9.05 -11.42 -19.26
C LYS A 428 -9.26 -12.86 -19.72
N TRP A 429 -9.73 -13.73 -18.83
CA TRP A 429 -9.97 -15.14 -19.16
C TRP A 429 -11.14 -15.73 -18.35
N ASP A 430 -11.76 -16.78 -18.91
CA ASP A 430 -12.92 -17.45 -18.35
C ASP A 430 -12.48 -18.57 -17.39
N ILE A 431 -12.96 -18.50 -16.14
CA ILE A 431 -12.59 -19.43 -15.07
C ILE A 431 -13.08 -20.84 -15.36
N GLN A 432 -14.34 -21.02 -15.80
CA GLN A 432 -14.88 -22.33 -16.08
C GLN A 432 -14.22 -22.98 -17.30
N ALA A 433 -13.96 -22.17 -18.34
CA ALA A 433 -13.22 -22.69 -19.50
C ALA A 433 -11.81 -23.13 -19.12
N ALA A 434 -11.18 -22.51 -18.13
CA ALA A 434 -9.86 -22.91 -17.63
C ALA A 434 -9.89 -24.24 -16.86
N VAL A 435 -10.98 -24.53 -16.14
CA VAL A 435 -11.21 -25.82 -15.47
C VAL A 435 -11.42 -26.94 -16.52
N ASP A 436 -12.15 -26.64 -17.60
CA ASP A 436 -12.49 -27.60 -18.63
C ASP A 436 -11.34 -27.84 -19.64
N ALA A 437 -10.34 -26.98 -19.66
CA ALA A 437 -9.24 -27.03 -20.63
C ALA A 437 -8.09 -27.95 -20.19
N GLU A 438 -7.31 -28.43 -21.16
CA GLU A 438 -6.04 -29.13 -20.89
C GLU A 438 -5.02 -28.14 -20.27
N PRO A 439 -4.21 -28.55 -19.31
CA PRO A 439 -3.19 -27.71 -18.70
C PRO A 439 -2.25 -27.06 -19.73
N GLY A 440 -2.08 -25.76 -19.68
CA GLY A 440 -1.27 -24.98 -20.63
C GLY A 440 -2.00 -24.54 -21.89
N SER A 441 -3.35 -24.74 -21.98
CA SER A 441 -4.17 -24.19 -23.06
C SER A 441 -4.28 -22.66 -22.96
N GLU A 442 -4.33 -21.99 -24.11
CA GLU A 442 -4.66 -20.56 -24.25
C GLU A 442 -6.17 -20.33 -24.52
N ASP A 443 -6.94 -21.40 -24.73
CA ASP A 443 -8.37 -21.32 -25.10
C ASP A 443 -9.23 -20.53 -24.08
N PRO A 444 -8.93 -20.53 -22.76
CA PRO A 444 -9.66 -19.72 -21.79
C PRO A 444 -9.46 -18.22 -21.92
N VAL A 445 -8.38 -17.74 -22.56
CA VAL A 445 -8.07 -16.31 -22.70
C VAL A 445 -9.02 -15.67 -23.69
N LEU A 446 -9.77 -14.66 -23.23
CA LEU A 446 -10.78 -13.95 -24.03
C LEU A 446 -10.21 -12.70 -24.68
N GLU A 447 -9.41 -11.94 -23.94
CA GLU A 447 -8.88 -10.64 -24.37
C GLU A 447 -7.59 -10.30 -23.63
N LYS A 448 -6.76 -9.43 -24.24
CA LYS A 448 -5.60 -8.81 -23.60
C LYS A 448 -5.61 -7.31 -23.85
N GLN A 449 -5.44 -6.53 -22.80
CA GLN A 449 -5.31 -5.07 -22.84
C GLN A 449 -3.86 -4.69 -22.62
N ASP A 450 -3.29 -3.92 -23.54
CA ASP A 450 -1.98 -3.32 -23.34
C ASP A 450 -2.04 -2.28 -22.22
N VAL A 451 -1.08 -2.35 -21.30
CA VAL A 451 -0.89 -1.40 -20.20
C VAL A 451 0.52 -0.84 -20.25
N HIS A 452 0.87 0.06 -19.33
CA HIS A 452 2.24 0.52 -19.27
C HIS A 452 3.15 -0.63 -18.81
N TYR A 453 4.47 -0.54 -19.09
CA TYR A 453 5.35 -1.69 -18.89
C TYR A 453 5.51 -2.09 -17.41
N ASN A 454 5.75 -3.36 -17.20
CA ASN A 454 5.95 -4.01 -15.92
C ASN A 454 4.81 -3.76 -14.92
N PRO A 455 3.54 -4.09 -15.26
CA PRO A 455 2.44 -4.02 -14.31
C PRO A 455 2.73 -4.92 -13.10
N GLY A 456 2.45 -4.40 -11.92
CA GLY A 456 2.51 -5.15 -10.67
C GLY A 456 1.13 -5.69 -10.30
N HIS A 457 0.60 -5.21 -9.17
CA HIS A 457 -0.74 -5.55 -8.73
C HIS A 457 -1.80 -5.00 -9.67
N ILE A 458 -2.90 -5.71 -9.71
CA ILE A 458 -4.16 -5.27 -10.32
C ILE A 458 -5.28 -5.60 -9.35
N GLN A 459 -6.29 -4.74 -9.29
CA GLN A 459 -7.45 -4.99 -8.45
C GLN A 459 -8.72 -4.46 -9.10
N ALA A 460 -9.74 -5.29 -9.22
CA ALA A 460 -11.09 -4.86 -9.56
C ALA A 460 -11.86 -4.45 -8.29
N LEU A 461 -12.94 -3.69 -8.48
CA LEU A 461 -13.70 -3.16 -7.35
C LEU A 461 -14.29 -4.29 -6.50
N GLU A 462 -13.99 -4.27 -5.21
CA GLU A 462 -14.46 -5.23 -4.19
C GLU A 462 -14.19 -6.71 -4.55
N ALA A 463 -13.20 -6.96 -5.40
CA ALA A 463 -12.93 -8.29 -5.97
C ALA A 463 -12.54 -9.36 -4.96
N MET A 464 -12.03 -8.96 -3.80
CA MET A 464 -11.68 -9.88 -2.71
C MET A 464 -12.87 -10.17 -1.78
N SER A 465 -13.98 -9.45 -1.92
CA SER A 465 -15.23 -9.73 -1.19
C SER A 465 -16.05 -10.83 -1.87
N THR A 466 -17.14 -11.26 -1.24
CA THR A 466 -18.11 -12.20 -1.82
C THR A 466 -19.08 -11.56 -2.81
N ASP A 467 -19.07 -10.22 -2.94
CA ASP A 467 -19.95 -9.45 -3.83
C ASP A 467 -19.17 -8.41 -4.67
N PRO A 468 -18.29 -8.83 -5.60
CA PRO A 468 -17.53 -7.91 -6.43
C PRO A 468 -18.43 -7.06 -7.32
N ASP A 469 -18.15 -5.75 -7.43
CA ASP A 469 -18.83 -4.87 -8.39
C ASP A 469 -18.38 -5.17 -9.83
N GLY A 470 -17.05 -5.21 -10.07
CA GLY A 470 -16.47 -5.63 -11.34
C GLY A 470 -16.66 -4.64 -12.50
N GLU A 471 -17.01 -3.38 -12.28
CA GLU A 471 -17.09 -2.37 -13.36
C GLU A 471 -15.72 -1.81 -13.73
N TRP A 472 -14.87 -1.58 -12.74
CA TRP A 472 -13.56 -0.97 -12.90
C TRP A 472 -12.45 -1.89 -12.39
N LEU A 473 -11.27 -1.78 -13.03
CA LEU A 473 -10.04 -2.43 -12.63
C LEU A 473 -8.91 -1.38 -12.63
N VAL A 474 -8.11 -1.37 -11.58
CA VAL A 474 -6.88 -0.57 -11.51
C VAL A 474 -5.68 -1.45 -11.74
N CYS A 475 -4.76 -0.99 -12.59
CA CYS A 475 -3.48 -1.63 -12.87
C CYS A 475 -2.34 -0.74 -12.35
N LEU A 476 -1.53 -1.28 -11.44
CA LEU A 476 -0.42 -0.59 -10.79
C LEU A 476 0.90 -0.90 -11.51
N ASN A 477 1.48 0.12 -12.17
CA ASN A 477 2.70 -0.04 -12.98
C ASN A 477 3.91 0.51 -12.21
N LYS A 478 4.25 -0.11 -11.11
CA LYS A 478 5.20 0.37 -10.11
C LYS A 478 6.67 0.51 -10.54
N LEU A 479 7.02 0.13 -11.76
CA LEU A 479 8.35 0.34 -12.33
C LEU A 479 8.36 1.32 -13.52
N SER A 480 7.22 1.89 -13.87
CA SER A 480 7.05 2.71 -15.08
C SER A 480 7.35 4.19 -14.85
N LYS A 481 8.47 4.50 -14.21
CA LYS A 481 8.86 5.87 -13.81
C LYS A 481 9.14 6.82 -14.95
N ASP A 482 9.46 6.33 -16.12
CA ASP A 482 9.77 7.14 -17.31
C ASP A 482 8.51 7.62 -18.06
N ARG A 483 7.32 7.09 -17.72
CA ARG A 483 6.05 7.52 -18.32
C ARG A 483 5.83 9.02 -18.22
N PHE A 484 6.24 9.63 -17.10
CA PHE A 484 6.03 11.03 -16.78
C PHE A 484 7.33 11.86 -16.72
N LEU A 485 8.41 11.40 -17.30
CA LEU A 485 9.69 12.12 -17.35
C LEU A 485 9.57 13.61 -17.74
N PRO A 486 8.74 13.99 -18.72
CA PRO A 486 8.60 15.40 -19.12
C PRO A 486 7.97 16.30 -18.05
N VAL A 487 7.30 15.77 -17.02
CA VAL A 487 6.64 16.59 -15.99
C VAL A 487 7.59 17.00 -14.85
N GLY A 488 8.84 16.58 -14.89
CA GLY A 488 9.84 17.05 -13.93
C GLY A 488 10.69 15.95 -13.32
N PRO A 489 11.51 16.28 -12.32
CA PRO A 489 12.49 15.38 -11.72
C PRO A 489 11.89 14.34 -10.73
N THR A 490 10.61 14.42 -10.40
CA THR A 490 9.97 13.54 -9.41
C THR A 490 9.79 12.12 -9.93
N MET A 491 9.72 11.93 -11.26
CA MET A 491 9.65 10.62 -11.92
C MET A 491 8.62 9.68 -11.26
N PRO A 492 7.32 10.06 -11.19
CA PRO A 492 6.31 9.24 -10.54
C PRO A 492 6.13 7.92 -11.29
N ASP A 493 5.70 6.90 -10.55
CA ASP A 493 5.17 5.68 -11.13
C ASP A 493 3.81 5.94 -11.79
N ASN A 494 3.17 4.90 -12.28
CA ASN A 494 1.95 5.04 -13.09
C ASN A 494 0.88 4.05 -12.65
N ASP A 495 -0.34 4.55 -12.54
CA ASP A 495 -1.56 3.75 -12.36
C ASP A 495 -2.46 3.93 -13.57
N GLN A 496 -3.18 2.89 -13.93
CA GLN A 496 -4.11 2.92 -15.05
C GLN A 496 -5.46 2.38 -14.66
N LEU A 497 -6.52 3.14 -14.99
CA LEU A 497 -7.91 2.72 -14.81
C LEU A 497 -8.42 2.06 -16.09
N ILE A 498 -8.95 0.85 -15.95
CA ILE A 498 -9.51 0.04 -17.02
C ILE A 498 -10.98 -0.20 -16.72
N HIS A 499 -11.85 0.12 -17.67
CA HIS A 499 -13.24 -0.26 -17.62
C HIS A 499 -13.38 -1.72 -18.09
N ILE A 500 -13.98 -2.57 -17.25
CA ILE A 500 -14.20 -4.00 -17.52
C ILE A 500 -15.69 -4.36 -17.64
N GLY A 501 -16.59 -3.42 -17.30
CA GLY A 501 -18.02 -3.51 -17.57
C GLY A 501 -18.68 -4.74 -17.00
N GLN A 502 -18.36 -5.15 -15.79
CA GLN A 502 -18.84 -6.38 -15.15
C GLN A 502 -18.62 -7.64 -16.02
N GLY A 503 -17.56 -7.62 -16.83
CA GLY A 503 -17.17 -8.71 -17.69
C GLY A 503 -17.96 -8.87 -19.01
N GLU A 504 -19.03 -8.11 -19.21
CA GLU A 504 -19.85 -8.20 -20.43
C GLU A 504 -19.25 -7.45 -21.65
N THR A 505 -18.36 -6.48 -21.39
CA THR A 505 -17.73 -5.64 -22.42
C THR A 505 -16.25 -5.95 -22.59
N SER A 506 -15.66 -5.50 -23.70
CA SER A 506 -14.20 -5.50 -23.88
C SER A 506 -13.56 -4.53 -22.87
N MET A 507 -12.33 -4.86 -22.45
CA MET A 507 -11.53 -3.96 -21.63
C MET A 507 -11.23 -2.66 -22.37
N GLU A 508 -11.36 -1.51 -21.68
CA GLU A 508 -11.04 -0.20 -22.22
C GLU A 508 -10.17 0.59 -21.23
N LEU A 509 -8.95 0.95 -21.64
CA LEU A 509 -8.09 1.82 -20.86
C LEU A 509 -8.66 3.24 -20.86
N VAL A 510 -9.08 3.73 -19.69
CA VAL A 510 -9.84 4.98 -19.56
C VAL A 510 -8.99 6.13 -19.03
N ALA A 511 -8.12 5.86 -18.05
CA ALA A 511 -7.28 6.87 -17.44
C ALA A 511 -5.85 6.38 -17.24
N ASP A 512 -4.92 7.32 -17.23
CA ASP A 512 -3.49 7.14 -17.04
C ASP A 512 -3.05 8.19 -16.01
N HIS A 513 -2.67 7.76 -14.81
CA HIS A 513 -2.50 8.61 -13.64
C HIS A 513 -1.09 8.48 -13.06
N PRO A 514 -0.40 9.59 -12.74
CA PRO A 514 0.87 9.54 -12.03
C PRO A 514 0.65 9.18 -10.56
N ALA A 515 1.32 8.16 -10.09
CA ALA A 515 1.34 7.75 -8.69
C ALA A 515 2.75 7.91 -8.10
N TYR A 516 2.86 8.26 -6.83
CA TYR A 516 4.13 8.49 -6.17
C TYR A 516 4.02 8.18 -4.67
N PRO A 517 5.04 7.56 -4.07
CA PRO A 517 6.31 7.10 -4.65
C PRO A 517 6.25 5.74 -5.32
N GLU A 518 5.54 4.74 -4.81
CA GLU A 518 5.39 3.40 -5.36
C GLU A 518 3.96 2.91 -5.12
N PRO A 519 3.15 2.76 -6.15
CA PRO A 519 1.85 2.13 -6.00
C PRO A 519 2.06 0.62 -5.91
N HIS A 520 2.15 0.07 -4.67
CA HIS A 520 2.46 -1.34 -4.51
C HIS A 520 1.24 -2.21 -4.71
N ASP A 521 0.20 -1.99 -3.93
CA ASP A 521 -1.09 -2.70 -3.99
C ASP A 521 -2.25 -1.77 -3.67
N CYS A 522 -3.48 -2.19 -3.93
CA CYS A 522 -4.67 -1.43 -3.57
C CYS A 522 -5.88 -2.35 -3.31
N VAL A 523 -6.79 -1.89 -2.48
CA VAL A 523 -8.07 -2.53 -2.20
C VAL A 523 -9.18 -1.49 -2.23
N PHE A 524 -10.41 -1.89 -2.54
CA PHE A 524 -11.53 -0.96 -2.74
C PHE A 524 -12.72 -1.32 -1.86
N ALA A 525 -13.38 -0.28 -1.32
CA ALA A 525 -14.69 -0.40 -0.69
C ALA A 525 -15.65 0.64 -1.25
N HIS A 526 -16.91 0.26 -1.46
CA HIS A 526 -17.96 1.21 -1.76
C HIS A 526 -18.06 2.23 -0.64
N ARG A 527 -18.09 3.53 -0.99
CA ARG A 527 -18.06 4.63 -0.04
C ARG A 527 -19.12 4.52 1.06
N ASP A 528 -20.30 4.01 0.73
CA ASP A 528 -21.43 3.95 1.67
C ASP A 528 -21.25 2.83 2.73
N LYS A 529 -20.24 1.96 2.60
CA LYS A 529 -19.84 0.97 3.63
C LYS A 529 -19.05 1.62 4.77
N ILE A 530 -18.43 2.80 4.53
CA ILE A 530 -17.57 3.48 5.50
C ILE A 530 -18.33 4.64 6.15
N ASP A 531 -18.51 4.57 7.47
CA ASP A 531 -19.14 5.65 8.26
C ASP A 531 -18.08 6.68 8.69
N ALA A 532 -17.51 7.38 7.70
CA ALA A 532 -16.46 8.37 7.96
C ALA A 532 -16.98 9.55 8.79
N ARG A 533 -16.36 9.81 9.94
CA ARG A 533 -16.73 10.85 10.89
C ARG A 533 -15.67 11.95 10.95
N LYS A 534 -16.12 13.17 11.26
CA LYS A 534 -15.25 14.35 11.41
C LYS A 534 -14.97 14.74 12.85
N VAL A 535 -15.64 14.12 13.79
CA VAL A 535 -15.51 14.38 15.22
C VAL A 535 -15.59 13.04 15.92
N TYR A 536 -14.67 12.79 16.84
CA TYR A 536 -14.70 11.56 17.65
C TYR A 536 -16.01 11.43 18.43
N ASP A 537 -16.39 10.21 18.74
CA ASP A 537 -17.49 9.98 19.67
C ASP A 537 -17.13 10.62 21.03
N PRO A 538 -18.04 11.37 21.66
CA PRO A 538 -17.77 11.93 22.99
C PRO A 538 -17.32 10.90 24.05
N ALA A 539 -17.61 9.61 23.84
CA ALA A 539 -17.14 8.54 24.70
C ALA A 539 -15.64 8.24 24.55
N ASP A 540 -15.04 8.66 23.43
CA ASP A 540 -13.62 8.46 23.14
C ASP A 540 -12.76 9.64 23.63
N TYR A 541 -13.37 10.74 24.12
CA TYR A 541 -12.65 11.84 24.72
C TYR A 541 -12.15 11.49 26.11
N ASP A 542 -10.95 11.94 26.42
CA ASP A 542 -10.42 11.91 27.76
C ASP A 542 -11.25 12.79 28.71
N GLU A 543 -11.23 12.47 30.03
CA GLU A 543 -11.90 13.26 31.06
C GLU A 543 -11.43 14.73 31.10
N GLU A 544 -10.32 15.05 30.44
CA GLU A 544 -9.66 16.38 30.42
C GLU A 544 -9.93 17.19 29.14
N PHE A 545 -10.75 16.70 28.22
CA PHE A 545 -11.14 17.47 27.02
C PHE A 545 -11.73 18.84 27.38
N VAL A 546 -11.17 19.92 26.83
CA VAL A 546 -11.60 21.29 27.07
C VAL A 546 -12.57 21.73 25.99
N GLU A 547 -13.83 21.99 26.37
CA GLU A 547 -14.81 22.59 25.46
C GLU A 547 -14.58 24.11 25.28
N GLU A 548 -15.07 24.69 24.18
CA GLU A 548 -14.89 26.12 23.87
C GLU A 548 -15.34 27.07 25.01
N GLY A 549 -16.29 26.67 25.83
CA GLY A 549 -16.79 27.44 26.97
C GLY A 549 -16.02 27.25 28.29
N GLU A 550 -15.03 26.35 28.35
CA GLU A 550 -14.32 25.95 29.56
C GLU A 550 -12.89 26.52 29.65
N THR A 551 -12.50 27.32 28.68
CA THR A 551 -11.19 27.99 28.70
C THR A 551 -11.05 28.94 29.89
N GLY A 552 -9.88 28.93 30.55
CA GLY A 552 -9.65 29.82 31.70
C GLY A 552 -8.48 29.39 32.57
N VAL A 553 -8.37 30.06 33.71
CA VAL A 553 -7.34 29.84 34.71
C VAL A 553 -7.99 29.56 36.03
N GLU A 554 -7.66 28.44 36.63
CA GLU A 554 -8.14 28.01 37.94
C GLU A 554 -6.97 27.84 38.91
N ARG A 555 -7.03 28.49 40.07
CA ARG A 555 -6.05 28.25 41.13
C ARG A 555 -6.46 27.05 41.96
N THR A 556 -5.74 25.97 41.82
CA THR A 556 -6.02 24.68 42.46
C THR A 556 -5.37 24.52 43.84
N GLY A 557 -4.38 25.38 44.15
CA GLY A 557 -3.65 25.38 45.42
C GLY A 557 -2.98 26.72 45.73
N GLU A 558 -2.17 26.76 46.78
CA GLU A 558 -1.46 27.99 47.19
C GLU A 558 -0.47 28.42 46.07
N ASN A 559 0.22 27.45 45.45
CA ASN A 559 1.16 27.67 44.36
C ASN A 559 0.88 26.73 43.18
N SER A 560 -0.37 26.39 42.93
CA SER A 560 -0.78 25.51 41.82
C SER A 560 -1.88 26.17 41.02
N VAL A 561 -1.74 26.14 39.70
CA VAL A 561 -2.66 26.76 38.74
C VAL A 561 -2.93 25.80 37.60
N HIS A 562 -4.19 25.60 37.26
CA HIS A 562 -4.60 24.89 36.07
C HIS A 562 -5.06 25.90 35.01
N VAL A 563 -4.45 25.83 33.84
CA VAL A 563 -4.79 26.65 32.67
C VAL A 563 -5.38 25.75 31.61
N ARG A 564 -6.64 25.98 31.25
CA ARG A 564 -7.34 25.26 30.19
C ARG A 564 -7.52 26.14 28.97
N MET A 565 -7.09 25.66 27.81
CA MET A 565 -7.28 26.37 26.55
C MET A 565 -7.69 25.43 25.42
N ILE A 566 -8.42 25.98 24.47
CA ILE A 566 -8.64 25.34 23.18
C ILE A 566 -7.68 25.91 22.15
N THR A 567 -7.35 25.11 21.15
CA THR A 567 -6.68 25.54 19.93
C THR A 567 -7.60 25.32 18.73
N LYS A 568 -7.65 26.28 17.86
CA LYS A 568 -8.35 26.21 16.55
C LYS A 568 -7.66 27.17 15.58
N ARG A 569 -7.92 27.02 14.31
CA ARG A 569 -7.33 27.85 13.25
C ARG A 569 -7.84 29.29 13.37
N SER A 570 -7.10 30.19 13.68
CA SER A 570 -5.74 30.61 13.89
C SER A 570 -5.65 31.29 15.26
N GLU A 571 -6.21 30.70 16.30
CA GLU A 571 -6.27 31.30 17.62
C GLU A 571 -6.19 30.27 18.75
N TYR A 572 -5.74 30.70 19.91
CA TYR A 572 -5.97 30.04 21.19
C TYR A 572 -7.21 30.63 21.84
N GLY A 573 -8.06 29.80 22.44
CA GLY A 573 -9.28 30.24 23.12
C GLY A 573 -8.99 31.14 24.35
N LEU A 574 -7.74 31.21 24.79
CA LEU A 574 -7.27 32.04 25.87
C LEU A 574 -6.17 32.99 25.36
N PRO A 575 -6.48 34.26 25.01
CA PRO A 575 -5.53 35.19 24.38
C PRO A 575 -4.43 35.69 25.33
N ASP A 576 -4.70 35.74 26.64
CA ASP A 576 -3.73 35.99 27.69
C ASP A 576 -4.24 35.43 29.03
N PHE A 577 -3.29 35.15 29.94
CA PHE A 577 -3.58 34.77 31.32
C PHE A 577 -2.44 35.17 32.26
N THR A 578 -2.74 35.19 33.57
CA THR A 578 -1.79 35.63 34.61
C THR A 578 -1.62 34.51 35.63
N VAL A 579 -0.35 34.27 35.99
CA VAL A 579 0.10 33.40 37.08
C VAL A 579 1.10 34.17 37.95
N GLN A 580 1.52 33.60 39.08
CA GLN A 580 2.49 34.23 39.98
C GLN A 580 3.84 33.51 39.93
N GLU A 581 4.89 34.24 40.22
CA GLU A 581 6.24 33.65 40.38
C GLU A 581 6.20 32.51 41.41
N GLY A 582 6.69 31.35 41.00
CA GLY A 582 6.71 30.13 41.82
C GLY A 582 5.46 29.26 41.71
N ASP A 583 4.48 29.65 40.90
CA ASP A 583 3.34 28.76 40.60
C ASP A 583 3.78 27.54 39.78
N GLU A 584 3.32 26.37 40.18
CA GLU A 584 3.28 25.18 39.35
C GLU A 584 2.05 25.26 38.44
N VAL A 585 2.32 25.41 37.14
CA VAL A 585 1.29 25.60 36.11
C VAL A 585 1.07 24.28 35.36
N THR A 586 -0.14 23.74 35.44
CA THR A 586 -0.61 22.70 34.55
C THR A 586 -1.37 23.34 33.41
N LEU A 587 -0.87 23.18 32.19
CA LEU A 587 -1.45 23.72 30.96
C LEU A 587 -2.06 22.55 30.16
N THR A 588 -3.37 22.54 30.05
CA THR A 588 -4.13 21.60 29.22
C THR A 588 -4.61 22.32 27.97
N ALA A 589 -4.29 21.77 26.79
CA ALA A 589 -4.65 22.33 25.48
C ALA A 589 -5.40 21.28 24.65
N THR A 590 -6.62 21.61 24.24
CA THR A 590 -7.44 20.76 23.36
C THR A 590 -7.57 21.37 21.97
N ASN A 591 -7.32 20.57 20.94
CA ASN A 591 -7.54 20.96 19.54
C ASN A 591 -8.96 20.57 19.10
N ILE A 592 -9.81 21.57 18.91
CA ILE A 592 -11.22 21.37 18.53
C ILE A 592 -11.46 21.37 16.99
N GLU A 593 -10.41 21.29 16.18
CA GLU A 593 -10.56 21.07 14.74
C GLU A 593 -11.12 19.68 14.47
N SER A 594 -11.73 19.53 13.31
CA SER A 594 -12.25 18.21 12.88
C SER A 594 -11.14 17.19 12.68
N VAL A 595 -11.41 15.92 12.86
CA VAL A 595 -10.55 14.79 12.46
C VAL A 595 -10.05 15.03 11.03
N GLN A 596 -8.81 14.66 10.75
CA GLN A 596 -8.12 14.91 9.46
C GLN A 596 -7.94 16.40 9.10
N ASP A 597 -8.07 17.29 10.06
CA ASP A 597 -7.75 18.71 9.87
C ASP A 597 -6.28 18.99 10.28
N ILE A 598 -6.01 20.04 11.00
CA ILE A 598 -4.64 20.52 11.22
C ILE A 598 -4.22 20.40 12.69
N VAL A 599 -2.99 19.96 12.89
CA VAL A 599 -2.31 20.04 14.19
C VAL A 599 -2.01 21.48 14.54
N HIS A 600 -2.14 21.82 15.81
CA HIS A 600 -1.65 23.08 16.35
C HIS A 600 -0.50 22.82 17.32
N GLY A 601 0.50 23.70 17.33
CA GLY A 601 1.60 23.62 18.29
C GLY A 601 1.34 24.51 19.51
N VAL A 602 1.92 24.13 20.63
CA VAL A 602 2.02 24.95 21.84
C VAL A 602 3.50 25.05 22.22
N ALA A 603 4.09 26.25 22.09
CA ALA A 603 5.48 26.47 22.45
C ALA A 603 5.62 27.64 23.39
N ILE A 604 6.39 27.44 24.47
CA ILE A 604 6.84 28.46 25.42
C ILE A 604 8.36 28.27 25.60
N PRO A 605 9.19 28.84 24.69
CA PRO A 605 10.61 28.47 24.60
C PRO A 605 11.41 28.72 25.89
N GLU A 606 11.07 29.74 26.64
CA GLU A 606 11.75 30.11 27.89
C GLU A 606 11.50 29.08 29.02
N HIS A 607 10.47 28.22 28.84
CA HIS A 607 10.16 27.12 29.76
C HIS A 607 10.48 25.76 29.16
N ASP A 608 11.15 25.69 27.99
CA ASP A 608 11.52 24.47 27.27
C ASP A 608 10.29 23.61 26.88
N ILE A 609 9.17 24.28 26.57
CA ILE A 609 7.92 23.64 26.17
C ILE A 609 7.74 23.79 24.68
N ASN A 610 7.51 22.67 23.99
CA ASN A 610 7.12 22.63 22.59
C ASN A 610 6.50 21.25 22.26
N PHE A 611 5.20 21.23 22.04
CA PHE A 611 4.47 20.03 21.64
C PHE A 611 3.40 20.32 20.59
N GLY A 612 2.95 19.31 19.89
CA GLY A 612 1.81 19.38 18.97
C GLY A 612 0.54 18.87 19.65
N VAL A 613 -0.61 19.43 19.27
CA VAL A 613 -1.93 18.99 19.68
C VAL A 613 -2.67 18.55 18.43
N PRO A 614 -2.88 17.22 18.22
CA PRO A 614 -3.62 16.70 17.07
C PRO A 614 -5.08 17.18 17.05
N PRO A 615 -5.76 17.12 15.90
CA PRO A 615 -7.20 17.38 15.85
C PRO A 615 -7.98 16.44 16.79
N GLN A 616 -8.93 16.99 17.52
CA GLN A 616 -9.78 16.27 18.48
C GLN A 616 -9.04 15.62 19.64
N ASP A 617 -7.82 16.05 19.94
CA ASP A 617 -6.99 15.50 21.00
C ASP A 617 -6.63 16.57 22.04
N THR A 618 -6.15 16.13 23.21
CA THR A 618 -5.79 16.99 24.34
C THR A 618 -4.40 16.62 24.83
N GLU A 619 -3.57 17.64 24.97
CA GLU A 619 -2.22 17.51 25.51
C GLU A 619 -2.04 18.35 26.77
N GLU A 620 -1.28 17.83 27.72
CA GLU A 620 -1.05 18.47 29.01
C GLU A 620 0.44 18.55 29.32
N VAL A 621 0.85 19.69 29.89
CA VAL A 621 2.20 19.89 30.39
C VAL A 621 2.18 20.60 31.73
N THR A 622 3.05 20.20 32.64
CA THR A 622 3.25 20.88 33.94
C THR A 622 4.65 21.48 34.02
N PHE A 623 4.74 22.76 34.42
CA PHE A 623 5.99 23.49 34.57
C PHE A 623 5.91 24.50 35.74
N THR A 624 7.04 25.08 36.13
CA THR A 624 7.07 26.13 37.14
C THR A 624 7.28 27.49 36.47
N ALA A 625 6.45 28.47 36.81
CA ALA A 625 6.61 29.87 36.40
C ALA A 625 7.62 30.57 37.35
N ASP A 626 8.92 30.37 37.13
CA ASP A 626 9.97 30.70 38.08
C ASP A 626 10.56 32.13 37.95
N GLU A 627 10.27 32.84 36.86
CA GLU A 627 10.73 34.20 36.63
C GLU A 627 9.57 35.15 36.25
N PRO A 628 9.43 36.34 36.88
CA PRO A 628 8.45 37.33 36.47
C PRO A 628 8.73 37.87 35.06
N GLY A 629 7.65 37.95 34.23
CA GLY A 629 7.81 38.39 32.85
C GLY A 629 6.59 38.17 31.97
N VAL A 630 6.77 38.40 30.67
CA VAL A 630 5.79 38.15 29.63
C VAL A 630 6.32 37.04 28.74
N TYR A 631 5.62 35.95 28.69
CA TYR A 631 5.99 34.76 27.91
C TYR A 631 4.98 34.53 26.81
N TRP A 632 5.46 34.48 25.56
CA TRP A 632 4.62 34.21 24.43
C TRP A 632 4.41 32.71 24.27
N ILE A 633 3.16 32.35 24.04
CA ILE A 633 2.73 31.02 23.62
C ILE A 633 2.37 31.15 22.15
N TYR A 634 2.91 30.31 21.28
CA TYR A 634 2.65 30.38 19.84
C TYR A 634 2.62 29.01 19.16
N CYS A 635 1.92 28.98 18.04
CA CYS A 635 1.80 27.77 17.23
C CYS A 635 3.07 27.51 16.41
N THR A 636 3.56 26.28 16.45
CA THR A 636 4.77 25.85 15.72
C THR A 636 4.46 25.08 14.43
N PHE A 637 3.20 24.74 14.17
CA PHE A 637 2.73 24.15 12.93
C PHE A 637 2.09 25.20 12.03
N PHE A 638 2.42 25.21 10.74
CA PHE A 638 1.84 26.16 9.78
C PHE A 638 0.37 25.82 9.49
N CYS A 639 -0.53 26.35 10.30
CA CYS A 639 -1.94 25.98 10.33
C CYS A 639 -2.85 26.83 9.42
N SER A 640 -2.43 28.04 9.00
CA SER A 640 -3.24 28.92 8.16
C SER A 640 -2.46 30.12 7.63
N ALA A 641 -3.11 30.97 6.80
CA ALA A 641 -2.55 32.26 6.39
C ALA A 641 -2.31 33.23 7.57
N LEU A 642 -3.02 33.03 8.69
CA LEU A 642 -2.87 33.83 9.92
C LEU A 642 -2.05 33.09 11.01
N HIS A 643 -1.29 32.09 10.61
CA HIS A 643 -0.46 31.30 11.53
C HIS A 643 0.40 32.15 12.47
N LEU A 644 1.03 33.22 11.98
CA LEU A 644 1.87 34.11 12.80
C LEU A 644 1.08 34.91 13.82
N GLU A 645 -0.23 34.99 13.68
CA GLU A 645 -1.13 35.64 14.64
C GLU A 645 -1.68 34.69 15.70
N MET A 646 -1.50 33.36 15.51
CA MET A 646 -1.88 32.36 16.49
C MET A 646 -0.91 32.34 17.65
N ARG A 647 -1.25 33.14 18.68
CA ARG A 647 -0.43 33.37 19.88
C ARG A 647 -1.27 33.74 21.09
N SER A 648 -0.78 33.39 22.27
CA SER A 648 -1.30 33.78 23.59
C SER A 648 -0.15 34.37 24.43
N ARG A 649 -0.48 34.93 25.58
CA ARG A 649 0.52 35.49 26.50
C ARG A 649 0.30 34.96 27.92
N MET A 650 1.33 34.37 28.49
CA MET A 650 1.41 34.14 29.92
C MET A 650 2.11 35.36 30.59
N LEU A 651 1.44 35.93 31.56
CA LEU A 651 1.97 37.02 32.40
C LEU A 651 2.35 36.45 33.77
N VAL A 652 3.61 36.44 34.12
CA VAL A 652 4.09 36.01 35.43
C VAL A 652 4.33 37.24 36.30
N GLU A 653 3.49 37.44 37.32
CA GLU A 653 3.63 38.54 38.27
C GLU A 653 4.61 38.15 39.38
N PRO A 654 5.38 39.12 39.94
CA PRO A 654 6.25 38.87 41.10
C PRO A 654 5.45 38.34 42.30
N ALA A 655 6.03 37.39 43.07
CA ALA A 655 5.43 36.78 44.26
C ALA A 655 5.11 37.75 45.39
#